data_7ae6fbee2d66a5810ad71fafb53c99a3
#
_entry.id   7ae6fbee2d66a5810ad71fafb53c99a3
#
_cell.length_a   1.000
_cell.length_b   1.000
_cell.length_c   1.000
_cell.angle_alpha   90.00
_cell.angle_beta   90.00
_cell.angle_gamma   90.00
#
_symmetry.space_group_name_H-M   'P 1'
#
loop_
_entity.id
_entity.type
_entity.pdbx_description
1 polymer ?
#
loop_
_entity_poly.entity_id
_entity_poly.type
_entity_poly.pdbx_seq_one_letter_code
_entity_poly.pdbx_strand_id
1 'polypeptide(L)'
;MSWGGTLAWLIAFALCAAVLWAISFARNFLRAFAAMWRPVALVVISGWLLFLNDQGRELGLSLMGENSLVPITLLFFALVYWAANNWHSARLGLYKAVKRGTIPEPEGDEIWLYWPPRLLGVCAHLFAAINLSLSAWSQPEFADGGWRLFILALAAPIAVICATACVWAVDYRFISSRTSRDGTWFARIVHKTWFKPILLIAIAIIALMLAVVLGYAWWWKKRVSTGFALGTLSITLSAIVFLLVVSRLRRGMPLGAAASEKEREKDRATESRRFTAMTCWLFLIAGGISVCTFLFPMQVGNLFGSMVVAYLAFGAILATVNIVELAVIKATEWRRFGTPRKLAGYVVAFLLVLALVNAMLRPFHAVRLCADRKCTATSSPANRLTVQQAAHVWYDQARKAYEKAHPDSDDSIPMLIVAAAGGGIRAAYWTATVLERLDFDLRAVGGVSPYLFAISGVSGGSVGATAFVAALAAREKEGCKADPSDTDSCPEATNYLKRDFLAPALASWIFVDGPSNLLPNFGQIDRGTAIERSFEEASKNWLARPFLSFFRKNAEPSWRPILLLNATHEETGQRAITAHVKVERDVFLNGLDALHLLGGDVRASTAAHNSARFFYLSPAGNLGNDNGSVIDGGYFENYGALSALELSRAAKDTLDKRTLASKERGIKRIILLISSDPDLDPNRARVRIRGATATKECVPSVAEREPPDADATGTSADGDLANFQSVLRTTGFGGFLDGATRNGYLNELFAPVIGIQSVREAHGARAAAELATDICAEWLPGDASAEETVRTSGAASVLDRAKQAAVSSDPGPAPVLPNHSYFAHMAMCKTHKPGESPPVIAPLGWVLSQATRDAFKELLHHCDNDKERKNLESALGKPR
;
A
#
# COMPACT_ATOMS: atom_id res chain seq x y z
N MET A 1 4.88 -27.74 15.27
CA MET A 1 5.33 -27.89 16.68
C MET A 1 4.17 -28.48 17.47
N SER A 2 4.38 -29.63 18.14
CA SER A 2 3.34 -30.28 18.94
C SER A 2 2.95 -29.40 20.14
N TRP A 3 1.70 -29.48 20.57
CA TRP A 3 1.17 -28.78 21.77
C TRP A 3 2.10 -28.88 22.99
N GLY A 4 2.81 -30.01 23.14
CA GLY A 4 3.81 -30.18 24.16
C GLY A 4 5.02 -29.25 24.07
N GLY A 5 5.45 -28.90 22.86
CA GLY A 5 6.57 -27.98 22.66
C GLY A 5 6.21 -26.53 23.01
N THR A 6 5.02 -26.06 22.63
CA THR A 6 4.58 -24.69 22.95
C THR A 6 4.33 -24.51 24.46
N LEU A 7 3.73 -25.50 25.09
CA LEU A 7 3.52 -25.51 26.54
C LEU A 7 4.87 -25.56 27.29
N ALA A 8 5.82 -26.37 26.82
CA ALA A 8 7.16 -26.44 27.39
C ALA A 8 7.90 -25.10 27.28
N TRP A 9 7.79 -24.39 26.13
CA TRP A 9 8.34 -23.05 25.95
C TRP A 9 7.67 -22.00 26.85
N LEU A 10 6.34 -22.04 27.02
CA LEU A 10 5.61 -21.17 27.93
C LEU A 10 5.99 -21.43 29.39
N ILE A 11 6.13 -22.68 29.76
CA ILE A 11 6.57 -23.08 31.12
C ILE A 11 8.04 -22.67 31.33
N ALA A 12 8.93 -22.89 30.36
CA ALA A 12 10.31 -22.45 30.42
C ALA A 12 10.43 -20.93 30.51
N PHE A 13 9.64 -20.20 29.74
CA PHE A 13 9.58 -18.73 29.81
C PHE A 13 9.05 -18.24 31.17
N ALA A 14 7.97 -18.84 31.68
CA ALA A 14 7.43 -18.52 32.99
C ALA A 14 8.42 -18.84 34.12
N LEU A 15 9.13 -19.97 34.04
CA LEU A 15 10.19 -20.34 35.00
C LEU A 15 11.39 -19.38 34.91
N CYS A 16 11.85 -19.03 33.71
CA CYS A 16 12.88 -18.01 33.52
C CYS A 16 12.43 -16.65 34.07
N ALA A 17 11.19 -16.22 33.81
CA ALA A 17 10.65 -14.99 34.38
C ALA A 17 10.56 -15.03 35.93
N ALA A 18 10.18 -16.19 36.50
CA ALA A 18 10.14 -16.37 37.96
C ALA A 18 11.53 -16.36 38.58
N VAL A 19 12.52 -17.02 37.94
CA VAL A 19 13.93 -17.00 38.38
C VAL A 19 14.51 -15.59 38.26
N LEU A 20 14.26 -14.89 37.16
CA LEU A 20 14.66 -13.49 36.96
C LEU A 20 14.00 -12.58 38.03
N TRP A 21 12.74 -12.81 38.37
CA TRP A 21 12.03 -12.09 39.41
C TRP A 21 12.63 -12.30 40.79
N ALA A 22 13.17 -13.50 41.08
CA ALA A 22 13.85 -13.83 42.35
C ALA A 22 15.16 -13.06 42.52
N ILE A 23 15.84 -12.68 41.46
CA ILE A 23 17.06 -11.88 41.45
C ILE A 23 16.67 -10.41 41.67
N SER A 24 17.19 -9.76 42.72
CA SER A 24 16.82 -8.35 43.05
C SER A 24 17.07 -7.36 41.91
N PHE A 25 18.14 -7.55 41.14
CA PHE A 25 18.45 -6.74 39.96
C PHE A 25 17.37 -6.90 38.87
N ALA A 26 17.00 -8.12 38.50
CA ALA A 26 16.01 -8.38 37.47
C ALA A 26 14.61 -7.91 37.89
N ARG A 27 14.27 -8.04 39.14
CA ARG A 27 13.01 -7.54 39.72
C ARG A 27 12.92 -6.02 39.64
N ASN A 28 13.98 -5.29 39.95
CA ASN A 28 14.02 -3.84 39.83
C ASN A 28 14.00 -3.39 38.37
N PHE A 29 14.67 -4.13 37.47
CA PHE A 29 14.62 -3.89 36.03
C PHE A 29 13.19 -4.09 35.47
N LEU A 30 12.50 -5.17 35.82
CA LEU A 30 11.13 -5.44 35.40
C LEU A 30 10.15 -4.39 35.93
N ARG A 31 10.33 -3.93 37.17
CA ARG A 31 9.54 -2.82 37.75
C ARG A 31 9.79 -1.50 37.01
N ALA A 32 11.05 -1.20 36.66
CA ALA A 32 11.40 -0.04 35.87
C ALA A 32 10.78 -0.11 34.45
N PHE A 33 10.86 -1.29 33.84
CA PHE A 33 10.26 -1.52 32.51
C PHE A 33 8.74 -1.36 32.56
N ALA A 34 8.08 -1.91 33.58
CA ALA A 34 6.64 -1.73 33.79
C ALA A 34 6.25 -0.26 34.03
N ALA A 35 7.13 0.52 34.69
CA ALA A 35 6.91 1.96 34.87
C ALA A 35 6.97 2.74 33.53
N MET A 36 7.68 2.20 32.53
CA MET A 36 7.84 2.77 31.18
C MET A 36 6.84 2.21 30.16
N TRP A 37 5.76 1.57 30.59
CA TRP A 37 4.83 0.84 29.69
C TRP A 37 4.31 1.68 28.51
N ARG A 38 4.14 2.99 28.66
CA ARG A 38 3.61 3.88 27.60
C ARG A 38 4.50 3.98 26.37
N PRO A 39 5.78 4.43 26.53
CA PRO A 39 6.66 4.45 25.37
C PRO A 39 6.96 3.04 24.86
N VAL A 40 6.96 2.02 25.72
CA VAL A 40 7.10 0.60 25.30
C VAL A 40 5.91 0.19 24.43
N ALA A 41 4.68 0.46 24.85
CA ALA A 41 3.49 0.15 24.08
C ALA A 41 3.50 0.86 22.71
N LEU A 42 3.87 2.16 22.70
CA LEU A 42 3.96 2.88 21.43
C LEU A 42 5.05 2.30 20.51
N VAL A 43 6.21 1.94 21.06
CA VAL A 43 7.29 1.29 20.28
C VAL A 43 6.80 -0.04 19.70
N VAL A 44 6.11 -0.88 20.48
CA VAL A 44 5.54 -2.14 19.98
C VAL A 44 4.50 -1.90 18.89
N ILE A 45 3.56 -0.98 19.11
CA ILE A 45 2.52 -0.64 18.11
C ILE A 45 3.15 -0.06 16.84
N SER A 46 4.11 0.86 16.98
CA SER A 46 4.80 1.43 15.81
C SER A 46 5.62 0.39 15.05
N GLY A 47 6.27 -0.55 15.76
CA GLY A 47 6.96 -1.67 15.12
C GLY A 47 6.01 -2.56 14.34
N TRP A 48 4.84 -2.88 14.90
CA TRP A 48 3.80 -3.63 14.21
C TRP A 48 3.30 -2.89 12.95
N LEU A 49 2.99 -1.61 13.06
CA LEU A 49 2.53 -0.78 11.93
C LEU A 49 3.59 -0.65 10.83
N LEU A 50 4.86 -0.49 11.21
CA LEU A 50 5.95 -0.24 10.25
C LEU A 50 6.46 -1.51 9.55
N PHE A 51 6.40 -2.67 10.21
CA PHE A 51 7.08 -3.87 9.71
C PHE A 51 6.15 -4.98 9.26
N LEU A 52 4.96 -5.08 9.86
CA LEU A 52 4.00 -6.13 9.56
C LEU A 52 2.86 -5.67 8.63
N ASN A 53 2.77 -4.37 8.37
CA ASN A 53 1.82 -3.80 7.42
C ASN A 53 2.56 -3.41 6.13
N ASP A 54 2.07 -3.84 4.96
CA ASP A 54 2.69 -3.54 3.66
C ASP A 54 2.80 -2.03 3.41
N GLN A 55 1.77 -1.26 3.76
CA GLN A 55 1.78 0.20 3.63
C GLN A 55 2.82 0.85 4.55
N GLY A 56 3.06 0.28 5.74
CA GLY A 56 4.11 0.71 6.65
C GLY A 56 5.51 0.56 6.03
N ARG A 57 5.73 -0.52 5.28
CA ARG A 57 7.00 -0.77 4.58
C ARG A 57 7.27 0.21 3.44
N GLU A 58 6.22 0.79 2.85
CA GLU A 58 6.35 1.74 1.74
C GLU A 58 6.72 3.16 2.18
N LEU A 59 6.61 3.48 3.46
CA LEU A 59 6.89 4.84 3.96
C LEU A 59 8.26 5.36 3.54
N GLY A 60 9.27 4.49 3.51
CA GLY A 60 10.63 4.83 3.09
C GLY A 60 10.76 5.21 1.62
N LEU A 61 9.80 4.82 0.76
CA LEU A 61 9.81 5.18 -0.67
C LEU A 61 9.66 6.69 -0.89
N SER A 62 9.02 7.41 0.04
CA SER A 62 8.92 8.87 0.01
C SER A 62 10.29 9.57 0.02
N LEU A 63 11.33 8.90 0.55
CA LEU A 63 12.71 9.42 0.56
C LEU A 63 13.50 9.07 -0.71
N MET A 64 12.96 8.20 -1.56
CA MET A 64 13.62 7.69 -2.77
C MET A 64 13.07 8.35 -4.06
N GLY A 65 12.22 9.37 -3.91
CA GLY A 65 11.62 10.12 -5.00
C GLY A 65 12.48 11.28 -5.51
N GLU A 66 11.96 12.00 -6.52
CA GLU A 66 12.68 13.11 -7.17
C GLU A 66 12.95 14.31 -6.24
N ASN A 67 12.04 14.62 -5.33
CA ASN A 67 12.12 15.75 -4.40
C ASN A 67 12.42 15.31 -2.96
N SER A 68 13.32 14.34 -2.80
CA SER A 68 13.57 13.69 -1.50
C SER A 68 14.37 14.54 -0.50
N LEU A 69 15.05 15.61 -0.92
CA LEU A 69 15.91 16.41 -0.02
C LEU A 69 15.14 17.04 1.14
N VAL A 70 13.95 17.59 0.89
CA VAL A 70 13.12 18.20 1.94
C VAL A 70 12.61 17.14 2.93
N PRO A 71 11.96 16.04 2.49
CA PRO A 71 11.59 14.94 3.38
C PRO A 71 12.76 14.37 4.18
N ILE A 72 13.95 14.20 3.58
CA ILE A 72 15.15 13.69 4.26
C ILE A 72 15.63 14.66 5.37
N THR A 73 15.59 15.96 5.10
CA THR A 73 15.95 16.98 6.10
C THR A 73 14.93 17.01 7.23
N LEU A 74 13.64 16.96 6.93
CA LEU A 74 12.57 16.95 7.91
C LEU A 74 12.54 15.65 8.73
N LEU A 75 12.96 14.53 8.16
CA LEU A 75 13.09 13.26 8.84
C LEU A 75 14.05 13.35 10.04
N PHE A 76 15.15 14.07 9.89
CA PHE A 76 16.09 14.32 11.00
C PHE A 76 15.36 14.91 12.22
N PHE A 77 14.57 15.95 12.02
CA PHE A 77 13.84 16.62 13.11
C PHE A 77 12.70 15.75 13.64
N ALA A 78 11.98 15.04 12.77
CA ALA A 78 10.90 14.14 13.18
C ALA A 78 11.42 13.01 14.09
N LEU A 79 12.57 12.43 13.77
CA LEU A 79 13.19 11.38 14.56
C LEU A 79 13.71 11.90 15.91
N VAL A 80 14.38 13.04 15.93
CA VAL A 80 14.81 13.66 17.19
C VAL A 80 13.60 13.97 18.08
N TYR A 81 12.51 14.47 17.49
CA TYR A 81 11.27 14.76 18.19
C TYR A 81 10.61 13.50 18.77
N TRP A 82 10.46 12.44 17.99
CA TRP A 82 9.87 11.16 18.46
C TRP A 82 10.76 10.50 19.52
N ALA A 83 12.08 10.46 19.30
CA ALA A 83 13.03 9.92 20.26
C ALA A 83 13.03 10.69 21.59
N ALA A 84 12.95 12.03 21.53
CA ALA A 84 12.85 12.87 22.72
C ALA A 84 11.56 12.58 23.51
N ASN A 85 10.43 12.37 22.82
CA ASN A 85 9.17 12.00 23.46
C ASN A 85 9.25 10.60 24.10
N ASN A 86 9.83 9.61 23.44
CA ASN A 86 10.03 8.26 24.00
C ASN A 86 10.91 8.33 25.26
N TRP A 87 12.03 8.99 25.17
CA TRP A 87 12.96 9.17 26.29
C TRP A 87 12.32 9.92 27.46
N HIS A 88 11.61 11.03 27.17
CA HIS A 88 10.96 11.84 28.20
C HIS A 88 9.83 11.08 28.88
N SER A 89 8.98 10.39 28.14
CA SER A 89 7.88 9.56 28.66
C SER A 89 8.40 8.43 29.56
N ALA A 90 9.47 7.78 29.16
CA ALA A 90 10.13 6.74 29.97
C ALA A 90 10.64 7.31 31.30
N ARG A 91 11.31 8.46 31.26
CA ARG A 91 11.80 9.14 32.48
C ARG A 91 10.68 9.62 33.40
N LEU A 92 9.60 10.15 32.81
CA LEU A 92 8.42 10.56 33.58
C LEU A 92 7.79 9.38 34.32
N GLY A 93 7.70 8.21 33.65
CA GLY A 93 7.23 6.95 34.25
C GLY A 93 8.10 6.49 35.41
N LEU A 94 9.44 6.52 35.24
CA LEU A 94 10.39 6.16 36.27
C LEU A 94 10.33 7.12 37.46
N TYR A 95 10.33 8.44 37.23
CA TYR A 95 10.21 9.46 38.27
C TYR A 95 8.97 9.24 39.14
N LYS A 96 7.82 8.93 38.50
CA LYS A 96 6.55 8.62 39.18
C LYS A 96 6.63 7.34 40.01
N ALA A 97 7.32 6.31 39.51
CA ALA A 97 7.49 5.02 40.20
C ALA A 97 8.38 5.15 41.44
N VAL A 98 9.45 5.93 41.34
CA VAL A 98 10.33 6.26 42.49
C VAL A 98 9.56 7.10 43.52
N LYS A 99 8.85 8.16 43.11
CA LYS A 99 8.03 9.00 44.02
C LYS A 99 6.93 8.21 44.74
N ARG A 100 6.46 7.09 44.17
CA ARG A 100 5.46 6.19 44.77
C ARG A 100 6.09 5.09 45.65
N GLY A 101 7.40 5.00 45.70
CA GLY A 101 8.10 3.91 46.41
C GLY A 101 7.98 2.55 45.76
N THR A 102 7.46 2.45 44.52
CA THR A 102 7.40 1.17 43.77
C THR A 102 8.77 0.73 43.26
N ILE A 103 9.68 1.66 43.11
CA ILE A 103 11.10 1.46 42.80
C ILE A 103 11.90 2.14 43.90
N PRO A 104 12.93 1.50 44.45
CA PRO A 104 13.79 2.12 45.49
C PRO A 104 14.46 3.38 44.92
N GLU A 105 14.73 4.35 45.79
CA GLU A 105 15.56 5.51 45.43
C GLU A 105 16.96 5.01 45.05
N PRO A 106 17.49 5.47 43.93
CA PRO A 106 18.80 5.02 43.46
C PRO A 106 19.89 5.55 44.37
N GLU A 107 20.70 4.65 44.94
CA GLU A 107 21.84 4.99 45.79
C GLU A 107 23.12 5.33 45.00
N GLY A 108 23.05 5.36 43.69
CA GLY A 108 24.16 5.64 42.77
C GLY A 108 23.82 5.61 41.31
N ASP A 109 24.85 5.52 40.45
CA ASP A 109 24.71 5.42 38.99
C ASP A 109 24.18 4.05 38.53
N GLU A 110 22.91 3.76 38.78
CA GLU A 110 22.30 2.50 38.40
C GLU A 110 21.97 2.48 36.89
N ILE A 111 22.68 1.63 36.14
CA ILE A 111 22.58 1.50 34.67
C ILE A 111 21.12 1.26 34.21
N TRP A 112 20.32 0.48 34.96
CA TRP A 112 18.92 0.14 34.63
C TRP A 112 17.96 1.33 34.70
N LEU A 113 18.33 2.46 35.34
CA LEU A 113 17.54 3.70 35.35
C LEU A 113 17.85 4.62 34.16
N TYR A 114 19.06 4.55 33.64
CA TYR A 114 19.52 5.51 32.64
C TYR A 114 19.47 5.00 31.23
N TRP A 115 19.76 3.73 31.00
CA TRP A 115 19.86 3.17 29.65
C TRP A 115 18.54 2.81 29.04
N PRO A 116 17.54 2.18 29.71
CA PRO A 116 16.26 1.85 29.10
C PRO A 116 15.53 3.05 28.48
N PRO A 117 15.44 4.23 29.11
CA PRO A 117 14.87 5.42 28.46
C PRO A 117 15.60 5.84 27.20
N ARG A 118 16.92 5.74 27.16
CA ARG A 118 17.73 6.08 25.98
C ARG A 118 17.52 5.07 24.86
N LEU A 119 17.50 3.78 25.20
CA LEU A 119 17.22 2.72 24.22
C LEU A 119 15.84 2.88 23.61
N LEU A 120 14.82 3.22 24.39
CA LEU A 120 13.48 3.53 23.86
C LEU A 120 13.50 4.74 22.92
N GLY A 121 14.34 5.76 23.18
CA GLY A 121 14.55 6.85 22.24
C GLY A 121 15.26 6.40 20.96
N VAL A 122 16.30 5.55 21.09
CA VAL A 122 17.04 5.00 19.94
C VAL A 122 16.14 4.08 19.07
N CYS A 123 15.13 3.40 19.64
CA CYS A 123 14.19 2.59 18.88
C CYS A 123 13.53 3.38 17.74
N ALA A 124 13.27 4.68 17.91
CA ALA A 124 12.75 5.53 16.84
C ALA A 124 13.67 5.54 15.60
N HIS A 125 14.98 5.70 15.83
CA HIS A 125 15.98 5.72 14.76
C HIS A 125 16.22 4.34 14.16
N LEU A 126 16.26 3.30 15.01
CA LEU A 126 16.41 1.92 14.54
C LEU A 126 15.22 1.49 13.68
N PHE A 127 14.00 1.84 14.08
CA PHE A 127 12.80 1.56 13.30
C PHE A 127 12.79 2.29 11.97
N ALA A 128 13.21 3.56 11.96
CA ALA A 128 13.38 4.30 10.71
C ALA A 128 14.42 3.67 9.79
N ALA A 129 15.53 3.21 10.34
CA ALA A 129 16.60 2.56 9.59
C ALA A 129 16.15 1.21 9.00
N ILE A 130 15.47 0.38 9.79
CA ILE A 130 14.90 -0.90 9.34
C ILE A 130 13.84 -0.65 8.27
N ASN A 131 12.93 0.30 8.49
CA ASN A 131 11.89 0.65 7.53
C ASN A 131 12.47 1.12 6.20
N LEU A 132 13.48 2.00 6.22
CA LEU A 132 14.20 2.44 5.02
C LEU A 132 14.86 1.27 4.29
N SER A 133 15.47 0.34 5.04
CA SER A 133 16.10 -0.86 4.47
C SER A 133 15.09 -1.78 3.81
N LEU A 134 13.94 -2.03 4.45
CA LEU A 134 12.85 -2.84 3.89
C LEU A 134 12.26 -2.19 2.63
N SER A 135 12.08 -0.87 2.64
CA SER A 135 11.62 -0.12 1.46
C SER A 135 12.61 -0.21 0.31
N ALA A 136 13.91 -0.07 0.58
CA ALA A 136 14.95 -0.19 -0.45
C ALA A 136 15.00 -1.60 -1.02
N TRP A 137 14.88 -2.60 -0.17
CA TRP A 137 14.92 -4.01 -0.60
C TRP A 137 13.80 -4.37 -1.57
N SER A 138 12.64 -3.76 -1.45
CA SER A 138 11.52 -3.97 -2.38
C SER A 138 11.77 -3.37 -3.77
N GLN A 139 12.87 -2.62 -3.98
CA GLN A 139 13.13 -1.92 -5.24
C GLN A 139 13.96 -2.77 -6.21
N PRO A 140 13.68 -2.67 -7.53
CA PRO A 140 14.40 -3.44 -8.56
C PRO A 140 15.92 -3.28 -8.47
N GLU A 141 16.40 -2.06 -8.21
CA GLU A 141 17.83 -1.77 -8.09
C GLU A 141 18.54 -2.60 -7.02
N PHE A 142 17.84 -2.98 -5.94
CA PHE A 142 18.38 -3.79 -4.86
C PHE A 142 18.07 -5.28 -5.06
N ALA A 143 17.05 -5.62 -5.84
CA ALA A 143 16.70 -6.99 -6.15
C ALA A 143 17.74 -7.67 -7.04
N ASP A 144 18.30 -6.95 -8.02
CA ASP A 144 19.24 -7.48 -9.02
C ASP A 144 20.66 -7.70 -8.49
N GLY A 145 21.02 -7.07 -7.38
CA GLY A 145 22.41 -7.03 -6.90
C GLY A 145 22.84 -8.19 -5.99
N GLY A 146 21.99 -9.17 -5.74
CA GLY A 146 22.29 -10.33 -4.91
C GLY A 146 22.74 -9.98 -3.48
N TRP A 147 23.59 -10.82 -2.87
CA TRP A 147 24.04 -10.66 -1.49
C TRP A 147 24.76 -9.33 -1.17
N ARG A 148 25.42 -8.72 -2.16
CA ARG A 148 26.15 -7.45 -1.97
C ARG A 148 25.19 -6.29 -1.65
N LEU A 149 24.08 -6.21 -2.35
CA LEU A 149 23.06 -5.18 -2.09
C LEU A 149 22.22 -5.48 -0.85
N PHE A 150 22.08 -6.76 -0.49
CA PHE A 150 21.51 -7.15 0.79
C PHE A 150 22.32 -6.57 1.97
N ILE A 151 23.65 -6.73 1.96
CA ILE A 151 24.53 -6.13 2.98
C ILE A 151 24.41 -4.61 2.97
N LEU A 152 24.34 -3.99 1.78
CA LEU A 152 24.17 -2.55 1.66
C LEU A 152 22.84 -2.07 2.28
N ALA A 153 21.75 -2.82 2.08
CA ALA A 153 20.47 -2.51 2.71
C ALA A 153 20.52 -2.59 4.25
N LEU A 154 21.39 -3.43 4.81
CA LEU A 154 21.60 -3.48 6.27
C LEU A 154 22.48 -2.34 6.82
N ALA A 155 23.07 -1.52 5.95
CA ALA A 155 23.96 -0.44 6.39
C ALA A 155 23.25 0.57 7.32
N ALA A 156 21.97 0.88 7.07
CA ALA A 156 21.24 1.84 7.89
C ALA A 156 21.05 1.37 9.35
N PRO A 157 20.47 0.18 9.64
CA PRO A 157 20.36 -0.28 11.04
C PRO A 157 21.71 -0.52 11.69
N ILE A 158 22.71 -1.03 10.95
CA ILE A 158 24.06 -1.23 11.49
C ILE A 158 24.69 0.11 11.88
N ALA A 159 24.56 1.15 11.06
CA ALA A 159 25.08 2.49 11.35
C ALA A 159 24.47 3.06 12.66
N VAL A 160 23.15 2.91 12.85
CA VAL A 160 22.48 3.35 14.08
C VAL A 160 22.96 2.55 15.31
N ILE A 161 23.10 1.22 15.18
CA ILE A 161 23.60 0.36 16.28
C ILE A 161 25.03 0.75 16.66
N CYS A 162 25.92 0.90 15.67
CA CYS A 162 27.31 1.32 15.87
C CYS A 162 27.41 2.71 16.49
N ALA A 163 26.64 3.70 15.99
CA ALA A 163 26.60 5.04 16.56
C ALA A 163 26.15 5.02 18.04
N THR A 164 25.12 4.22 18.34
CA THR A 164 24.63 4.04 19.72
C THR A 164 25.68 3.42 20.62
N ALA A 165 26.34 2.37 20.17
CA ALA A 165 27.42 1.71 20.91
C ALA A 165 28.60 2.66 21.15
N CYS A 166 28.99 3.48 20.16
CA CYS A 166 30.05 4.47 20.28
C CYS A 166 29.72 5.53 21.35
N VAL A 167 28.52 6.13 21.28
CA VAL A 167 28.13 7.15 22.28
C VAL A 167 27.98 6.53 23.66
N TRP A 168 27.45 5.32 23.76
CA TRP A 168 27.36 4.58 25.00
C TRP A 168 28.74 4.36 25.65
N ALA A 169 29.69 3.94 24.85
CA ALA A 169 31.05 3.70 25.33
C ALA A 169 31.76 4.97 25.84
N VAL A 170 31.56 6.09 25.11
CA VAL A 170 32.09 7.41 25.54
C VAL A 170 31.42 7.89 26.83
N ASP A 171 30.11 7.76 26.95
CA ASP A 171 29.35 8.17 28.11
C ASP A 171 29.71 7.32 29.34
N TYR A 172 29.87 6.02 29.19
CA TYR A 172 30.31 5.10 30.26
C TYR A 172 31.70 5.43 30.78
N ARG A 173 32.64 5.75 29.88
CA ARG A 173 34.00 6.17 30.26
C ARG A 173 34.00 7.43 31.12
N PHE A 174 33.16 8.39 30.75
CA PHE A 174 33.02 9.65 31.48
C PHE A 174 32.43 9.45 32.88
N ILE A 175 31.48 8.52 33.02
CA ILE A 175 30.85 8.19 34.28
C ILE A 175 31.82 7.42 35.20
N SER A 176 32.49 6.40 34.68
CA SER A 176 33.40 5.58 35.45
C SER A 176 34.63 6.35 35.96
N SER A 177 35.04 7.42 35.25
CA SER A 177 36.13 8.29 35.72
C SER A 177 35.76 9.19 36.92
N ARG A 178 34.48 9.43 37.17
CA ARG A 178 33.97 10.24 38.28
C ARG A 178 33.51 9.43 39.49
N THR A 179 33.16 8.18 39.31
CA THR A 179 32.79 7.26 40.38
C THR A 179 33.96 6.31 40.64
N SER A 180 34.60 6.43 41.75
CA SER A 180 35.75 5.60 42.17
C SER A 180 35.36 4.12 42.43
N ARG A 181 34.47 3.54 41.66
CA ARG A 181 34.08 2.13 41.77
C ARG A 181 34.76 1.27 40.69
N ASP A 182 36.00 0.91 40.95
CA ASP A 182 36.86 0.06 40.13
C ASP A 182 36.45 -1.43 40.04
N GLY A 183 35.22 -1.79 40.37
CA GLY A 183 34.87 -3.18 40.61
C GLY A 183 34.14 -3.94 39.50
N THR A 184 33.57 -3.28 38.50
CA THR A 184 32.75 -3.98 37.48
C THR A 184 33.60 -4.50 36.30
N TRP A 185 33.29 -5.76 35.85
CA TRP A 185 33.92 -6.37 34.66
C TRP A 185 33.91 -5.42 33.43
N PHE A 186 32.86 -4.65 33.28
CA PHE A 186 32.69 -3.72 32.12
C PHE A 186 33.61 -2.47 32.27
N ALA A 187 33.80 -1.93 33.46
CA ALA A 187 34.74 -0.84 33.70
C ALA A 187 36.16 -1.25 33.29
N ARG A 188 36.56 -2.48 33.62
CA ARG A 188 37.86 -3.04 33.24
C ARG A 188 38.07 -3.13 31.74
N ILE A 189 37.02 -3.42 30.96
CA ILE A 189 37.10 -3.49 29.50
C ILE A 189 37.26 -2.09 28.89
N VAL A 190 36.44 -1.13 29.31
CA VAL A 190 36.41 0.23 28.74
C VAL A 190 37.68 1.02 29.05
N HIS A 191 38.34 0.75 30.17
CA HIS A 191 39.62 1.38 30.55
C HIS A 191 40.85 0.76 29.88
N LYS A 192 40.72 -0.41 29.21
CA LYS A 192 41.83 -1.03 28.49
C LYS A 192 42.27 -0.18 27.29
N THR A 193 43.57 -0.22 27.00
CA THR A 193 44.22 0.51 25.90
C THR A 193 43.65 0.20 24.52
N TRP A 194 43.12 -1.01 24.32
CA TRP A 194 42.52 -1.45 23.07
C TRP A 194 41.08 -0.90 22.80
N PHE A 195 40.41 -0.30 23.79
CA PHE A 195 39.08 0.23 23.60
C PHE A 195 39.03 1.47 22.66
N LYS A 196 40.05 2.36 22.75
CA LYS A 196 40.18 3.50 21.82
C LYS A 196 40.25 3.06 20.35
N PRO A 197 41.13 2.09 19.97
CA PRO A 197 41.17 1.62 18.59
C PRO A 197 39.88 0.95 18.17
N ILE A 198 39.16 0.18 19.00
CA ILE A 198 37.86 -0.39 18.65
C ILE A 198 36.82 0.71 18.39
N LEU A 199 36.79 1.76 19.19
CA LEU A 199 35.88 2.89 18.95
C LEU A 199 36.21 3.60 17.62
N LEU A 200 37.48 3.79 17.32
CA LEU A 200 37.93 4.35 16.04
C LEU A 200 37.62 3.44 14.88
N ILE A 201 37.77 2.13 15.04
CA ILE A 201 37.39 1.15 14.03
C ILE A 201 35.87 1.19 13.77
N ALA A 202 35.03 1.26 14.83
CA ALA A 202 33.58 1.37 14.67
C ALA A 202 33.18 2.67 13.94
N ILE A 203 33.82 3.80 14.27
CA ILE A 203 33.61 5.07 13.56
C ILE A 203 34.07 4.95 12.09
N ALA A 204 35.23 4.32 11.86
CA ALA A 204 35.75 4.08 10.51
C ALA A 204 34.83 3.16 9.69
N ILE A 205 34.25 2.12 10.31
CA ILE A 205 33.27 1.24 9.66
C ILE A 205 32.02 2.03 9.27
N ILE A 206 31.49 2.87 10.15
CA ILE A 206 30.32 3.72 9.84
C ILE A 206 30.66 4.66 8.67
N ALA A 207 31.81 5.33 8.74
CA ALA A 207 32.27 6.23 7.70
C ALA A 207 32.49 5.51 6.36
N LEU A 208 33.10 4.31 6.41
CA LEU A 208 33.31 3.46 5.23
C LEU A 208 31.98 2.99 4.64
N MET A 209 31.03 2.52 5.46
CA MET A 209 29.71 2.10 5.00
C MET A 209 28.95 3.26 4.34
N LEU A 210 28.97 4.45 4.96
CA LEU A 210 28.39 5.64 4.37
C LEU A 210 29.08 6.05 3.07
N ALA A 211 30.43 5.98 3.02
CA ALA A 211 31.21 6.28 1.82
C ALA A 211 30.92 5.28 0.67
N VAL A 212 30.78 3.99 1.01
CA VAL A 212 30.42 2.93 0.03
C VAL A 212 29.01 3.18 -0.52
N VAL A 213 28.02 3.48 0.34
CA VAL A 213 26.66 3.75 -0.07
C VAL A 213 26.59 5.00 -0.94
N LEU A 214 27.27 6.08 -0.54
CA LEU A 214 27.35 7.33 -1.31
C LEU A 214 28.12 7.14 -2.61
N GLY A 215 29.25 6.41 -2.58
CA GLY A 215 30.04 6.09 -3.77
C GLY A 215 29.26 5.25 -4.78
N TYR A 216 28.53 4.25 -4.30
CA TYR A 216 27.65 3.44 -5.14
C TYR A 216 26.55 4.29 -5.77
N ALA A 217 25.86 5.14 -4.99
CA ALA A 217 24.84 6.04 -5.47
C ALA A 217 25.38 7.04 -6.52
N TRP A 218 26.61 7.56 -6.31
CA TRP A 218 27.29 8.46 -7.23
C TRP A 218 27.70 7.77 -8.54
N TRP A 219 28.30 6.62 -8.45
CA TRP A 219 28.85 5.88 -9.62
C TRP A 219 27.74 5.43 -10.56
N TRP A 220 26.66 4.89 -10.01
CA TRP A 220 25.55 4.32 -10.80
C TRP A 220 24.48 5.34 -11.16
N LYS A 221 24.58 6.59 -10.70
CA LYS A 221 23.58 7.68 -10.92
C LYS A 221 22.13 7.26 -10.67
N LYS A 222 21.90 6.29 -9.80
CA LYS A 222 20.59 5.72 -9.50
C LYS A 222 19.93 6.49 -8.34
N ARG A 223 18.70 6.98 -8.55
CA ARG A 223 17.98 7.83 -7.60
C ARG A 223 17.60 7.13 -6.30
N VAL A 224 17.20 5.85 -6.36
CA VAL A 224 16.83 5.06 -5.17
C VAL A 224 18.03 4.92 -4.24
N SER A 225 19.19 4.59 -4.78
CA SER A 225 20.42 4.46 -4.00
C SER A 225 20.85 5.78 -3.36
N THR A 226 20.64 6.92 -4.04
CA THR A 226 20.92 8.27 -3.50
C THR A 226 20.00 8.59 -2.32
N GLY A 227 18.68 8.40 -2.49
CA GLY A 227 17.69 8.62 -1.41
C GLY A 227 17.95 7.73 -0.20
N PHE A 228 18.30 6.46 -0.42
CA PHE A 228 18.69 5.53 0.63
C PHE A 228 19.94 5.99 1.38
N ALA A 229 20.99 6.43 0.67
CA ALA A 229 22.23 6.90 1.26
C ALA A 229 22.03 8.14 2.12
N LEU A 230 21.35 9.15 1.58
CA LEU A 230 21.05 10.40 2.30
C LEU A 230 20.08 10.16 3.48
N GLY A 231 19.09 9.30 3.30
CA GLY A 231 18.19 8.87 4.38
C GLY A 231 18.95 8.19 5.52
N THR A 232 19.86 7.26 5.19
CA THR A 232 20.73 6.58 6.16
C THR A 232 21.60 7.59 6.94
N LEU A 233 22.19 8.57 6.24
CA LEU A 233 22.98 9.63 6.85
C LEU A 233 22.12 10.47 7.81
N SER A 234 20.94 10.91 7.38
CA SER A 234 20.00 11.70 8.17
C SER A 234 19.59 10.96 9.47
N ILE A 235 19.22 9.67 9.35
CA ILE A 235 18.84 8.82 10.49
C ILE A 235 20.01 8.65 11.46
N THR A 236 21.21 8.37 10.95
CA THR A 236 22.40 8.16 11.78
C THR A 236 22.81 9.44 12.52
N LEU A 237 22.81 10.59 11.81
CA LEU A 237 23.12 11.89 12.43
C LEU A 237 22.08 12.28 13.48
N SER A 238 20.78 12.04 13.22
CA SER A 238 19.73 12.32 14.18
C SER A 238 19.87 11.47 15.45
N ALA A 239 20.28 10.20 15.34
CA ALA A 239 20.57 9.33 16.47
C ALA A 239 21.75 9.84 17.31
N ILE A 240 22.83 10.24 16.65
CA ILE A 240 24.02 10.82 17.33
C ILE A 240 23.63 12.10 18.07
N VAL A 241 22.94 13.02 17.40
CA VAL A 241 22.51 14.30 18.02
C VAL A 241 21.60 14.05 19.21
N PHE A 242 20.59 13.16 19.06
CA PHE A 242 19.71 12.77 20.14
C PHE A 242 20.50 12.27 21.36
N LEU A 243 21.39 11.29 21.15
CA LEU A 243 22.19 10.71 22.24
C LEU A 243 23.11 11.73 22.91
N LEU A 244 23.77 12.60 22.14
CA LEU A 244 24.63 13.67 22.67
C LEU A 244 23.84 14.68 23.49
N VAL A 245 22.65 15.10 23.02
CA VAL A 245 21.77 16.01 23.77
C VAL A 245 21.31 15.39 25.07
N VAL A 246 20.86 14.15 25.04
CA VAL A 246 20.39 13.43 26.23
C VAL A 246 21.56 13.22 27.23
N SER A 247 22.76 12.92 26.75
CA SER A 247 23.95 12.79 27.62
C SER A 247 24.35 14.13 28.26
N ARG A 248 24.21 15.25 27.52
CA ARG A 248 24.45 16.59 28.08
C ARG A 248 23.40 17.00 29.11
N LEU A 249 22.11 16.75 28.81
CA LEU A 249 21.03 17.03 29.76
C LEU A 249 21.20 16.29 31.07
N ARG A 250 21.76 15.05 31.05
CA ARG A 250 22.08 14.29 32.25
C ARG A 250 23.20 14.93 33.04
N ARG A 251 24.28 15.41 32.42
CA ARG A 251 25.45 15.97 33.11
C ARG A 251 25.10 17.19 33.97
N GLY A 252 23.99 17.85 33.67
CA GLY A 252 23.46 18.98 34.45
C GLY A 252 22.52 18.58 35.60
N MET A 253 22.26 17.29 35.81
CA MET A 253 21.40 16.78 36.88
C MET A 253 22.29 16.16 37.97
N PRO A 254 22.29 16.65 39.18
CA PRO A 254 22.96 15.98 40.31
C PRO A 254 22.15 14.76 40.70
N LEU A 255 22.64 13.59 40.32
CA LEU A 255 22.13 12.30 40.73
C LEU A 255 23.25 11.66 41.56
N GLY A 256 23.13 11.70 42.86
CA GLY A 256 24.00 11.01 43.77
C GLY A 256 24.47 11.91 44.89
N ALA A 257 24.32 11.45 46.12
CA ALA A 257 24.90 11.97 47.35
C ALA A 257 24.74 13.47 47.59
N ALA A 258 23.52 13.98 47.55
CA ALA A 258 23.21 15.24 48.22
C ALA A 258 23.44 15.08 49.71
N ALA A 259 24.34 15.87 50.27
CA ALA A 259 24.80 15.72 51.63
C ALA A 259 23.74 16.10 52.67
N SER A 260 22.63 16.73 52.26
CA SER A 260 21.55 17.12 53.19
C SER A 260 20.15 16.90 52.62
N GLU A 261 19.16 16.66 53.47
CA GLU A 261 17.74 16.47 53.09
C GLU A 261 17.16 17.70 52.40
N LYS A 262 17.62 18.89 52.78
CA LYS A 262 17.24 20.19 52.20
C LYS A 262 17.73 20.36 50.76
N GLU A 263 18.91 19.82 50.43
CA GLU A 263 19.44 19.81 49.07
C GLU A 263 18.68 18.81 48.18
N ARG A 264 18.33 17.63 48.73
CA ARG A 264 17.49 16.66 48.05
C ARG A 264 16.10 17.22 47.70
N GLU A 265 15.47 17.96 48.60
CA GLU A 265 14.17 18.59 48.37
C GLU A 265 14.24 19.68 47.29
N LYS A 266 15.30 20.50 47.29
CA LYS A 266 15.58 21.52 46.27
C LYS A 266 15.83 20.88 44.89
N ASP A 267 16.57 19.80 44.86
CA ASP A 267 16.85 19.06 43.61
C ASP A 267 15.58 18.40 43.05
N ARG A 268 14.74 17.77 43.88
CA ARG A 268 13.43 17.23 43.49
C ARG A 268 12.49 18.31 42.92
N ALA A 269 12.46 19.50 43.55
CA ALA A 269 11.64 20.62 43.05
C ALA A 269 12.14 21.14 41.70
N THR A 270 13.47 21.23 41.53
CA THR A 270 14.09 21.63 40.26
C THR A 270 13.84 20.61 39.16
N GLU A 271 13.96 19.31 39.45
CA GLU A 271 13.69 18.24 38.52
C GLU A 271 12.21 18.21 38.10
N SER A 272 11.28 18.37 39.03
CA SER A 272 9.85 18.49 38.75
C SER A 272 9.52 19.66 37.80
N ARG A 273 10.14 20.84 38.02
CA ARG A 273 9.98 22.00 37.11
C ARG A 273 10.53 21.71 35.71
N ARG A 274 11.70 21.05 35.58
CA ARG A 274 12.30 20.66 34.30
C ARG A 274 11.41 19.66 33.53
N PHE A 275 10.87 18.65 34.25
CA PHE A 275 9.92 17.72 33.63
C PHE A 275 8.67 18.41 33.13
N THR A 276 8.09 19.30 33.94
CA THR A 276 6.92 20.09 33.54
C THR A 276 7.22 20.93 32.29
N ALA A 277 8.30 21.70 32.32
CA ALA A 277 8.69 22.56 31.20
C ALA A 277 8.91 21.73 29.91
N MET A 278 9.64 20.62 30.01
CA MET A 278 9.90 19.76 28.85
C MET A 278 8.61 19.12 28.30
N THR A 279 7.71 18.64 29.17
CA THR A 279 6.39 18.13 28.73
C THR A 279 5.60 19.21 28.00
N CYS A 280 5.56 20.43 28.53
CA CYS A 280 4.85 21.55 27.90
C CYS A 280 5.47 21.92 26.55
N TRP A 281 6.81 21.99 26.44
CA TRP A 281 7.46 22.29 25.16
C TRP A 281 7.21 21.21 24.11
N LEU A 282 7.35 19.92 24.47
CA LEU A 282 7.07 18.82 23.54
C LEU A 282 5.62 18.81 23.10
N PHE A 283 4.68 19.14 23.99
CA PHE A 283 3.26 19.26 23.67
C PHE A 283 2.95 20.49 22.81
N LEU A 284 3.60 21.63 23.06
CA LEU A 284 3.43 22.81 22.19
C LEU A 284 3.91 22.53 20.76
N ILE A 285 5.01 21.80 20.61
CA ILE A 285 5.48 21.34 19.29
C ILE A 285 4.44 20.40 18.66
N ALA A 286 3.91 19.44 19.43
CA ALA A 286 2.84 18.55 18.97
C ALA A 286 1.61 19.33 18.52
N GLY A 287 1.18 20.31 19.32
CA GLY A 287 0.06 21.18 19.03
C GLY A 287 0.26 21.98 17.73
N GLY A 288 1.45 22.58 17.56
CA GLY A 288 1.81 23.30 16.35
C GLY A 288 1.78 22.41 15.10
N ILE A 289 2.39 21.21 15.17
CA ILE A 289 2.36 20.22 14.09
C ILE A 289 0.91 19.81 13.79
N SER A 290 0.13 19.48 14.84
CA SER A 290 -1.25 19.02 14.70
C SER A 290 -2.14 20.09 14.09
N VAL A 291 -2.07 21.33 14.55
CA VAL A 291 -2.84 22.45 14.00
C VAL A 291 -2.45 22.75 12.55
N CYS A 292 -1.14 22.81 12.27
CA CYS A 292 -0.66 23.04 10.91
C CYS A 292 -1.15 21.94 9.94
N THR A 293 -1.03 20.66 10.35
CA THR A 293 -1.46 19.53 9.52
C THR A 293 -2.98 19.44 9.42
N PHE A 294 -3.72 19.78 10.49
CA PHE A 294 -5.17 19.84 10.48
C PHE A 294 -5.71 20.89 9.49
N LEU A 295 -5.07 22.05 9.41
CA LEU A 295 -5.47 23.13 8.50
C LEU A 295 -4.99 22.88 7.06
N PHE A 296 -3.82 22.27 6.87
CA PHE A 296 -3.15 22.12 5.58
C PHE A 296 -2.66 20.68 5.32
N PRO A 297 -3.54 19.63 5.42
CA PRO A 297 -3.09 18.24 5.34
C PRO A 297 -2.46 17.88 3.99
N MET A 298 -2.96 18.44 2.89
CA MET A 298 -2.43 18.21 1.55
C MET A 298 -1.01 18.78 1.40
N GLN A 299 -0.82 20.03 1.80
CA GLN A 299 0.47 20.73 1.68
C GLN A 299 1.51 20.08 2.59
N VAL A 300 1.14 19.76 3.83
CA VAL A 300 2.03 19.09 4.78
C VAL A 300 2.38 17.69 4.28
N GLY A 301 1.39 16.91 3.83
CA GLY A 301 1.64 15.58 3.25
C GLY A 301 2.60 15.64 2.07
N ASN A 302 2.33 16.47 1.08
CA ASN A 302 3.15 16.60 -0.12
C ASN A 302 4.58 17.11 0.16
N LEU A 303 4.76 17.99 1.17
CA LEU A 303 6.05 18.55 1.51
C LEU A 303 6.90 17.60 2.37
N PHE A 304 6.26 16.91 3.32
CA PHE A 304 6.95 16.11 4.33
C PHE A 304 7.20 14.67 3.87
N GLY A 305 6.31 14.11 3.05
CA GLY A 305 6.32 12.71 2.67
C GLY A 305 5.78 11.80 3.78
N SER A 306 5.40 10.59 3.39
CA SER A 306 4.67 9.65 4.26
C SER A 306 5.48 9.22 5.49
N MET A 307 6.78 9.01 5.36
CA MET A 307 7.66 8.61 6.48
C MET A 307 7.75 9.66 7.57
N VAL A 308 7.96 10.93 7.20
CA VAL A 308 8.06 12.05 8.16
C VAL A 308 6.74 12.27 8.87
N VAL A 309 5.62 12.25 8.14
CA VAL A 309 4.28 12.41 8.71
C VAL A 309 4.01 11.32 9.76
N ALA A 310 4.31 10.05 9.47
CA ALA A 310 4.12 8.95 10.41
C ALA A 310 4.95 9.12 11.69
N TYR A 311 6.22 9.53 11.57
CA TYR A 311 7.10 9.67 12.74
C TYR A 311 6.78 10.91 13.58
N LEU A 312 6.36 12.00 12.96
CA LEU A 312 5.82 13.15 13.69
C LEU A 312 4.55 12.78 14.46
N ALA A 313 3.70 11.94 13.86
CA ALA A 313 2.48 11.46 14.50
C ALA A 313 2.78 10.61 15.74
N PHE A 314 3.73 9.67 15.68
CA PHE A 314 4.13 8.88 16.85
C PHE A 314 4.64 9.78 17.98
N GLY A 315 5.45 10.80 17.65
CA GLY A 315 5.91 11.78 18.63
C GLY A 315 4.75 12.61 19.22
N ALA A 316 3.82 13.08 18.39
CA ALA A 316 2.69 13.91 18.81
C ALA A 316 1.70 13.13 19.70
N ILE A 317 1.40 11.87 19.38
CA ILE A 317 0.56 10.99 20.19
C ILE A 317 1.17 10.86 21.60
N LEU A 318 2.47 10.58 21.69
CA LEU A 318 3.12 10.40 22.98
C LEU A 318 3.22 11.72 23.78
N ALA A 319 3.47 12.84 23.12
CA ALA A 319 3.45 14.16 23.73
C ALA A 319 2.07 14.49 24.33
N THR A 320 1.00 14.14 23.61
CA THR A 320 -0.38 14.30 24.07
C THR A 320 -0.67 13.40 25.29
N VAL A 321 -0.23 12.15 25.26
CA VAL A 321 -0.37 11.25 26.41
C VAL A 321 0.41 11.78 27.62
N ASN A 322 1.61 12.31 27.42
CA ASN A 322 2.44 12.87 28.51
C ASN A 322 1.84 14.12 29.15
N ILE A 323 1.24 15.04 28.37
CA ILE A 323 0.60 16.25 28.94
C ILE A 323 -0.68 15.90 29.70
N VAL A 324 -1.47 14.96 29.20
CA VAL A 324 -2.67 14.46 29.92
C VAL A 324 -2.25 13.85 31.26
N GLU A 325 -1.19 13.03 31.27
CA GLU A 325 -0.70 12.47 32.52
C GLU A 325 -0.18 13.53 33.50
N LEU A 326 0.58 14.50 33.00
CA LEU A 326 1.06 15.59 33.83
C LEU A 326 -0.12 16.39 34.41
N ALA A 327 -1.15 16.66 33.61
CA ALA A 327 -2.37 17.32 34.05
C ALA A 327 -3.10 16.52 35.15
N VAL A 328 -3.23 15.21 34.98
CA VAL A 328 -3.81 14.30 35.98
C VAL A 328 -2.99 14.28 37.28
N ILE A 329 -1.65 14.26 37.19
CA ILE A 329 -0.76 14.31 38.37
C ILE A 329 -0.97 15.63 39.12
N LYS A 330 -1.01 16.77 38.43
CA LYS A 330 -1.19 18.09 39.06
C LYS A 330 -2.60 18.29 39.59
N ALA A 331 -3.63 17.83 38.90
CA ALA A 331 -5.01 17.91 39.38
C ALA A 331 -5.24 17.10 40.67
N THR A 332 -4.43 16.06 40.91
CA THR A 332 -4.51 15.29 42.16
C THR A 332 -3.76 15.94 43.35
N GLU A 333 -2.80 16.79 43.06
CA GLU A 333 -2.21 17.68 44.09
C GLU A 333 -3.23 18.74 44.54
N TRP A 334 -4.16 19.12 43.68
CA TRP A 334 -5.33 19.95 44.03
C TRP A 334 -6.46 19.03 44.56
N ARG A 335 -6.51 18.84 45.88
CA ARG A 335 -7.47 17.94 46.61
C ARG A 335 -8.96 18.06 46.21
N ARG A 336 -9.34 18.88 45.23
CA ARG A 336 -10.71 19.13 44.77
C ARG A 336 -11.36 18.03 43.94
N PHE A 337 -10.58 17.11 43.30
CA PHE A 337 -11.10 16.19 42.28
C PHE A 337 -10.96 14.70 42.59
N GLY A 338 -10.69 14.32 43.83
CA GLY A 338 -10.62 12.91 44.21
C GLY A 338 -9.35 12.20 43.73
N THR A 339 -9.39 10.86 43.61
CA THR A 339 -8.20 10.11 43.21
C THR A 339 -7.87 10.25 41.70
N PRO A 340 -6.60 10.17 41.29
CA PRO A 340 -6.19 10.27 39.86
C PRO A 340 -6.93 9.34 38.94
N ARG A 341 -7.27 8.13 39.41
CA ARG A 341 -8.02 7.13 38.63
C ARG A 341 -9.45 7.58 38.29
N LYS A 342 -10.13 8.24 39.25
CA LYS A 342 -11.49 8.74 39.03
C LYS A 342 -11.47 9.88 38.00
N LEU A 343 -10.53 10.82 38.10
CA LEU A 343 -10.41 11.91 37.13
C LEU A 343 -10.08 11.39 35.72
N ALA A 344 -9.12 10.46 35.60
CA ALA A 344 -8.82 9.83 34.33
C ALA A 344 -10.05 9.09 33.77
N GLY A 345 -10.81 8.39 34.62
CA GLY A 345 -12.07 7.76 34.24
C GLY A 345 -13.12 8.74 33.71
N TYR A 346 -13.29 9.87 34.37
CA TYR A 346 -14.23 10.93 33.91
C TYR A 346 -13.80 11.54 32.58
N VAL A 347 -12.50 11.80 32.39
CA VAL A 347 -11.99 12.30 31.11
C VAL A 347 -12.23 11.29 29.99
N VAL A 348 -11.91 10.03 30.22
CA VAL A 348 -12.16 8.96 29.23
C VAL A 348 -13.64 8.81 28.95
N ALA A 349 -14.50 8.78 29.99
CA ALA A 349 -15.96 8.71 29.81
C ALA A 349 -16.50 9.90 29.01
N PHE A 350 -16.03 11.12 29.31
CA PHE A 350 -16.41 12.33 28.58
C PHE A 350 -15.99 12.23 27.10
N LEU A 351 -14.76 11.81 26.80
CA LEU A 351 -14.28 11.65 25.44
C LEU A 351 -15.06 10.56 24.67
N LEU A 352 -15.41 9.44 25.35
CA LEU A 352 -16.25 8.40 24.76
C LEU A 352 -17.66 8.89 24.45
N VAL A 353 -18.28 9.63 25.37
CA VAL A 353 -19.60 10.24 25.14
C VAL A 353 -19.54 11.23 23.98
N LEU A 354 -18.51 12.07 23.92
CA LEU A 354 -18.33 13.03 22.85
C LEU A 354 -18.12 12.33 21.50
N ALA A 355 -17.33 11.26 21.45
CA ALA A 355 -17.13 10.44 20.25
C ALA A 355 -18.44 9.75 19.82
N LEU A 356 -19.23 9.22 20.77
CA LEU A 356 -20.50 8.60 20.49
C LEU A 356 -21.53 9.61 19.93
N VAL A 357 -21.63 10.78 20.54
CA VAL A 357 -22.52 11.86 20.07
C VAL A 357 -22.11 12.30 18.67
N ASN A 358 -20.78 12.44 18.41
CA ASN A 358 -20.30 12.84 17.11
C ASN A 358 -20.57 11.75 16.04
N ALA A 359 -20.41 10.47 16.39
CA ALA A 359 -20.74 9.35 15.51
C ALA A 359 -22.24 9.27 15.17
N MET A 360 -23.13 9.66 16.12
CA MET A 360 -24.58 9.70 15.87
C MET A 360 -25.01 10.89 15.01
N LEU A 361 -24.29 11.99 15.03
CA LEU A 361 -24.70 13.22 14.35
C LEU A 361 -24.21 13.33 12.91
N ARG A 362 -23.34 12.43 12.40
CA ARG A 362 -22.68 12.62 11.11
C ARG A 362 -22.40 11.34 10.34
N PRO A 363 -22.73 11.31 9.04
CA PRO A 363 -22.15 10.33 8.14
C PRO A 363 -20.64 10.63 7.97
N PHE A 364 -19.79 9.70 8.42
CA PHE A 364 -18.36 9.76 8.15
C PHE A 364 -18.10 9.42 6.66
N HIS A 365 -17.12 10.12 6.05
CA HIS A 365 -16.60 9.83 4.72
C HIS A 365 -17.67 9.77 3.62
N ALA A 366 -18.56 10.74 3.58
CA ALA A 366 -19.57 10.85 2.52
C ALA A 366 -18.89 10.92 1.14
N VAL A 367 -19.44 10.18 0.17
CA VAL A 367 -18.98 10.23 -1.22
C VAL A 367 -19.25 11.64 -1.77
N ARG A 368 -18.24 12.26 -2.38
CA ARG A 368 -18.30 13.61 -2.90
C ARG A 368 -19.12 13.67 -4.19
N LEU A 369 -20.30 14.22 -4.11
CA LEU A 369 -21.10 14.54 -5.30
C LEU A 369 -20.51 15.74 -6.06
N CYS A 370 -20.81 15.78 -7.35
CA CYS A 370 -20.45 16.89 -8.24
C CYS A 370 -21.47 18.01 -8.11
N ALA A 371 -21.62 18.62 -6.90
CA ALA A 371 -22.63 19.66 -6.62
C ALA A 371 -22.13 21.10 -6.80
N ASP A 372 -20.84 21.32 -7.02
CA ASP A 372 -20.26 22.65 -7.15
C ASP A 372 -20.56 23.29 -8.51
N ARG A 373 -20.61 24.64 -8.55
CA ARG A 373 -20.74 25.40 -9.81
C ARG A 373 -19.68 25.08 -10.87
N LYS A 374 -18.53 24.53 -10.46
CA LYS A 374 -17.45 24.03 -11.36
C LYS A 374 -17.75 22.66 -11.93
N CYS A 375 -18.67 21.93 -11.36
CA CYS A 375 -19.18 20.61 -11.71
C CYS A 375 -20.61 20.73 -12.27
N THR A 376 -20.95 21.82 -12.91
CA THR A 376 -22.29 22.05 -13.46
C THR A 376 -22.70 20.87 -14.31
N ALA A 377 -23.73 20.20 -13.85
CA ALA A 377 -24.28 18.96 -14.35
C ALA A 377 -24.61 19.04 -15.83
N THR A 378 -23.73 18.59 -16.68
CA THR A 378 -24.03 18.40 -18.10
C THR A 378 -24.75 17.08 -18.35
N SER A 379 -24.85 16.18 -17.34
CA SER A 379 -25.57 14.92 -17.51
C SER A 379 -26.12 14.40 -16.17
N SER A 380 -27.43 14.27 -16.11
CA SER A 380 -28.08 13.50 -15.06
C SER A 380 -27.79 12.01 -15.26
N PRO A 381 -27.54 11.24 -14.19
CA PRO A 381 -27.37 9.77 -14.27
C PRO A 381 -28.53 9.07 -14.98
N ALA A 382 -29.75 9.61 -14.89
CA ALA A 382 -30.94 9.08 -15.57
C ALA A 382 -30.86 9.14 -17.12
N ASN A 383 -30.08 10.06 -17.66
CA ASN A 383 -29.92 10.30 -19.10
C ASN A 383 -28.80 9.50 -19.77
N ARG A 384 -28.15 8.56 -19.03
CA ARG A 384 -27.13 7.68 -19.60
C ARG A 384 -27.73 6.75 -20.65
N LEU A 385 -26.91 6.34 -21.61
CA LEU A 385 -27.28 5.30 -22.57
C LEU A 385 -27.40 3.95 -21.89
N THR A 386 -28.24 3.05 -22.42
CA THR A 386 -28.13 1.63 -22.09
C THR A 386 -26.91 1.02 -22.78
N VAL A 387 -26.53 -0.19 -22.41
CA VAL A 387 -25.41 -0.91 -23.06
C VAL A 387 -25.69 -1.11 -24.54
N GLN A 388 -26.94 -1.47 -24.90
CA GLN A 388 -27.38 -1.68 -26.26
C GLN A 388 -27.25 -0.40 -27.09
N GLN A 389 -27.74 0.73 -26.59
CA GLN A 389 -27.63 2.02 -27.25
C GLN A 389 -26.16 2.43 -27.46
N ALA A 390 -25.33 2.24 -26.44
CA ALA A 390 -23.91 2.54 -26.52
C ALA A 390 -23.19 1.65 -27.55
N ALA A 391 -23.55 0.36 -27.64
CA ALA A 391 -23.02 -0.55 -28.63
C ALA A 391 -23.32 -0.08 -30.09
N HIS A 392 -24.51 0.42 -30.34
CA HIS A 392 -24.86 0.97 -31.65
C HIS A 392 -24.02 2.21 -31.99
N VAL A 393 -23.89 3.16 -31.05
CA VAL A 393 -23.08 4.38 -31.24
C VAL A 393 -21.63 4.04 -31.49
N TRP A 394 -21.06 3.12 -30.70
CA TRP A 394 -19.68 2.66 -30.88
C TRP A 394 -19.46 2.01 -32.23
N TYR A 395 -20.37 1.11 -32.64
CA TYR A 395 -20.26 0.39 -33.90
C TYR A 395 -20.16 1.33 -35.10
N ASP A 396 -21.01 2.37 -35.18
CA ASP A 396 -20.98 3.36 -36.25
C ASP A 396 -19.64 4.11 -36.32
N GLN A 397 -19.02 4.40 -35.19
CA GLN A 397 -17.72 5.04 -35.15
C GLN A 397 -16.59 4.07 -35.49
N ALA A 398 -16.59 2.88 -34.91
CA ALA A 398 -15.59 1.85 -35.15
C ALA A 398 -15.58 1.43 -36.62
N ARG A 399 -16.76 1.26 -37.21
CA ARG A 399 -16.91 0.95 -38.66
C ARG A 399 -16.23 2.02 -39.51
N LYS A 400 -16.57 3.30 -39.33
CA LYS A 400 -15.97 4.40 -40.11
C LYS A 400 -14.43 4.45 -39.95
N ALA A 401 -13.93 4.25 -38.73
CA ALA A 401 -12.49 4.21 -38.45
C ALA A 401 -11.83 3.02 -39.15
N TYR A 402 -12.45 1.83 -39.06
CA TYR A 402 -11.95 0.59 -39.65
C TYR A 402 -11.90 0.65 -41.17
N GLU A 403 -13.01 1.07 -41.83
CA GLU A 403 -13.10 1.21 -43.28
C GLU A 403 -12.08 2.24 -43.82
N LYS A 404 -11.82 3.32 -43.08
CA LYS A 404 -10.80 4.29 -43.44
C LYS A 404 -9.37 3.73 -43.32
N ALA A 405 -9.11 2.92 -42.32
CA ALA A 405 -7.80 2.30 -42.11
C ALA A 405 -7.55 1.08 -43.01
N HIS A 406 -8.61 0.38 -43.41
CA HIS A 406 -8.57 -0.88 -44.15
C HIS A 406 -9.60 -0.86 -45.27
N PRO A 407 -9.41 -0.04 -46.35
CA PRO A 407 -10.42 0.13 -47.40
C PRO A 407 -10.72 -1.14 -48.17
N ASP A 408 -9.73 -2.02 -48.33
CA ASP A 408 -9.82 -3.24 -49.14
C ASP A 408 -10.10 -4.52 -48.30
N SER A 409 -10.34 -4.39 -47.01
CA SER A 409 -10.60 -5.56 -46.10
C SER A 409 -12.09 -5.75 -45.91
N ASP A 410 -12.54 -6.99 -45.98
CA ASP A 410 -13.92 -7.42 -45.63
C ASP A 410 -13.98 -8.04 -44.20
N ASP A 411 -12.94 -7.94 -43.43
CA ASP A 411 -12.87 -8.52 -42.10
C ASP A 411 -13.87 -7.90 -41.10
N SER A 412 -14.18 -8.65 -40.05
CA SER A 412 -15.03 -8.19 -38.95
C SER A 412 -14.38 -7.08 -38.15
N ILE A 413 -15.19 -6.13 -37.69
CA ILE A 413 -14.73 -4.97 -36.91
C ILE A 413 -14.28 -5.42 -35.50
N PRO A 414 -13.05 -5.12 -35.08
CA PRO A 414 -12.57 -5.50 -33.77
C PRO A 414 -13.23 -4.67 -32.67
N MET A 415 -13.82 -5.33 -31.66
CA MET A 415 -14.39 -4.74 -30.46
C MET A 415 -13.51 -5.11 -29.26
N LEU A 416 -12.67 -4.19 -28.82
CA LEU A 416 -11.81 -4.38 -27.68
C LEU A 416 -12.55 -4.07 -26.38
N ILE A 417 -12.54 -5.00 -25.44
CA ILE A 417 -13.00 -4.82 -24.06
C ILE A 417 -11.84 -5.19 -23.12
N VAL A 418 -11.58 -4.34 -22.18
CA VAL A 418 -10.49 -4.52 -21.22
C VAL A 418 -11.06 -4.84 -19.84
N ALA A 419 -10.53 -5.89 -19.22
CA ALA A 419 -10.71 -6.20 -17.81
C ALA A 419 -9.41 -5.88 -17.06
N ALA A 420 -9.46 -4.94 -16.10
CA ALA A 420 -8.28 -4.44 -15.39
C ALA A 420 -8.36 -4.80 -13.92
N ALA A 421 -7.45 -5.68 -13.48
CA ALA A 421 -7.42 -6.20 -12.13
C ALA A 421 -6.99 -5.16 -11.09
N GLY A 422 -7.44 -5.35 -9.84
CA GLY A 422 -7.03 -4.59 -8.69
C GLY A 422 -5.58 -4.89 -8.27
N GLY A 423 -5.07 -4.13 -7.30
CA GLY A 423 -3.72 -4.28 -6.76
C GLY A 423 -3.03 -2.96 -6.43
N GLY A 424 -3.78 -1.98 -5.91
CA GLY A 424 -3.27 -0.68 -5.49
C GLY A 424 -2.64 0.13 -6.62
N ILE A 425 -1.68 0.98 -6.27
CA ILE A 425 -1.03 1.87 -7.25
C ILE A 425 -0.24 1.10 -8.32
N ARG A 426 0.28 -0.10 -8.01
CA ARG A 426 0.98 -0.92 -9.00
C ARG A 426 0.04 -1.34 -10.14
N ALA A 427 -1.19 -1.78 -9.80
CA ALA A 427 -2.20 -2.11 -10.79
C ALA A 427 -2.62 -0.90 -11.61
N ALA A 428 -2.76 0.27 -10.96
CA ALA A 428 -3.10 1.52 -11.62
C ALA A 428 -2.03 1.89 -12.66
N TYR A 429 -0.77 1.87 -12.23
CA TYR A 429 0.35 2.23 -13.11
C TYR A 429 0.54 1.21 -14.23
N TRP A 430 0.43 -0.10 -13.93
CA TRP A 430 0.53 -1.17 -14.93
C TRP A 430 -0.59 -1.06 -15.99
N THR A 431 -1.84 -0.91 -15.56
CA THR A 431 -2.99 -0.71 -16.46
C THR A 431 -2.79 0.51 -17.36
N ALA A 432 -2.35 1.64 -16.79
CA ALA A 432 -2.05 2.84 -17.59
C ALA A 432 -0.91 2.59 -18.59
N THR A 433 0.17 1.92 -18.17
CA THR A 433 1.32 1.60 -19.04
C THR A 433 0.92 0.72 -20.21
N VAL A 434 0.12 -0.33 -19.97
CA VAL A 434 -0.35 -1.23 -21.03
C VAL A 434 -1.24 -0.48 -22.03
N LEU A 435 -2.23 0.28 -21.54
CA LEU A 435 -3.18 0.99 -22.40
C LEU A 435 -2.49 2.11 -23.20
N GLU A 436 -1.57 2.85 -22.61
CA GLU A 436 -0.79 3.89 -23.29
C GLU A 436 0.12 3.30 -24.37
N ARG A 437 0.76 2.17 -24.07
CA ARG A 437 1.60 1.48 -25.04
C ARG A 437 0.77 0.98 -26.23
N LEU A 438 -0.38 0.38 -25.95
CA LEU A 438 -1.29 -0.10 -26.99
C LEU A 438 -1.82 1.06 -27.87
N ASP A 439 -2.21 2.17 -27.26
CA ASP A 439 -2.64 3.38 -27.98
C ASP A 439 -1.52 3.91 -28.88
N PHE A 440 -0.30 3.88 -28.41
CA PHE A 440 0.87 4.27 -29.18
C PHE A 440 1.14 3.34 -30.36
N ASP A 441 1.14 2.02 -30.13
CA ASP A 441 1.48 1.03 -31.14
C ASP A 441 0.43 0.98 -32.28
N LEU A 442 -0.81 1.38 -31.99
CA LEU A 442 -1.93 1.43 -32.95
C LEU A 442 -2.13 2.80 -33.65
N ARG A 443 -1.22 3.75 -33.51
CA ARG A 443 -1.36 5.09 -34.10
C ARG A 443 -1.58 5.09 -35.59
N ALA A 444 -0.96 4.17 -36.32
CA ALA A 444 -1.10 4.04 -37.76
C ALA A 444 -2.55 3.76 -38.18
N VAL A 445 -3.35 3.16 -37.30
CA VAL A 445 -4.78 2.82 -37.53
C VAL A 445 -5.75 3.68 -36.70
N GLY A 446 -5.26 4.83 -36.19
CA GLY A 446 -6.05 5.81 -35.43
C GLY A 446 -6.00 5.67 -33.92
N GLY A 447 -5.09 4.89 -33.37
CA GLY A 447 -4.94 4.59 -31.94
C GLY A 447 -5.86 3.46 -31.48
N VAL A 448 -5.88 3.20 -30.17
CA VAL A 448 -6.75 2.18 -29.58
C VAL A 448 -8.21 2.64 -29.45
N SER A 449 -8.41 3.94 -29.32
CA SER A 449 -9.69 4.54 -28.95
C SER A 449 -10.87 4.13 -29.85
N PRO A 450 -10.76 4.06 -31.21
CA PRO A 450 -11.88 3.66 -32.06
C PRO A 450 -12.37 2.24 -31.80
N TYR A 451 -11.49 1.35 -31.41
CA TYR A 451 -11.77 -0.08 -31.22
C TYR A 451 -12.07 -0.44 -29.75
N LEU A 452 -11.66 0.40 -28.79
CA LEU A 452 -11.84 0.18 -27.37
C LEU A 452 -13.26 0.52 -26.95
N PHE A 453 -14.13 -0.49 -26.86
CA PHE A 453 -15.53 -0.30 -26.45
C PHE A 453 -15.65 0.07 -24.97
N ALA A 454 -15.01 -0.70 -24.09
CA ALA A 454 -15.15 -0.50 -22.66
C ALA A 454 -13.91 -0.97 -21.86
N ILE A 455 -13.76 -0.41 -20.67
CA ILE A 455 -12.79 -0.85 -19.65
C ILE A 455 -13.55 -1.14 -18.36
N SER A 456 -13.52 -2.38 -17.90
CA SER A 456 -14.03 -2.81 -16.60
C SER A 456 -12.88 -2.91 -15.62
N GLY A 457 -12.80 -2.01 -14.65
CA GLY A 457 -11.72 -1.96 -13.68
C GLY A 457 -12.18 -2.28 -12.27
N VAL A 458 -11.23 -2.75 -11.46
CA VAL A 458 -11.38 -2.95 -10.01
C VAL A 458 -10.22 -2.27 -9.30
N SER A 459 -10.50 -1.55 -8.19
CA SER A 459 -9.46 -0.97 -7.33
C SER A 459 -8.41 -0.16 -8.12
N GLY A 460 -7.12 -0.51 -8.02
CA GLY A 460 -6.07 0.12 -8.81
C GLY A 460 -6.31 0.07 -10.33
N GLY A 461 -6.87 -1.01 -10.87
CA GLY A 461 -7.25 -1.09 -12.28
C GLY A 461 -8.25 -0.01 -12.68
N SER A 462 -9.23 0.30 -11.82
CA SER A 462 -10.17 1.43 -12.01
C SER A 462 -9.45 2.77 -12.03
N VAL A 463 -8.48 2.97 -11.12
CA VAL A 463 -7.69 4.21 -11.06
C VAL A 463 -6.87 4.38 -12.35
N GLY A 464 -6.19 3.33 -12.82
CA GLY A 464 -5.42 3.35 -14.07
C GLY A 464 -6.28 3.58 -15.30
N ALA A 465 -7.44 2.90 -15.40
CA ALA A 465 -8.40 3.09 -16.47
C ALA A 465 -8.95 4.52 -16.52
N THR A 466 -9.32 5.07 -15.38
CA THR A 466 -9.82 6.45 -15.29
C THR A 466 -8.75 7.47 -15.65
N ALA A 467 -7.51 7.25 -15.20
CA ALA A 467 -6.36 8.08 -15.57
C ALA A 467 -6.12 8.06 -17.09
N PHE A 468 -6.22 6.88 -17.72
CA PHE A 468 -6.07 6.73 -19.18
C PHE A 468 -7.15 7.48 -19.96
N VAL A 469 -8.42 7.33 -19.59
CA VAL A 469 -9.52 8.05 -20.25
C VAL A 469 -9.41 9.57 -20.05
N ALA A 470 -8.96 10.01 -18.86
CA ALA A 470 -8.69 11.41 -18.59
C ALA A 470 -7.53 11.95 -19.45
N ALA A 471 -6.47 11.16 -19.65
CA ALA A 471 -5.35 11.52 -20.51
C ALA A 471 -5.77 11.60 -21.99
N LEU A 472 -6.57 10.65 -22.49
CA LEU A 472 -7.17 10.71 -23.83
C LEU A 472 -7.97 12.01 -24.02
N ALA A 473 -8.81 12.36 -23.04
CA ALA A 473 -9.61 13.58 -23.10
C ALA A 473 -8.75 14.85 -23.05
N ALA A 474 -7.65 14.81 -22.32
CA ALA A 474 -6.69 15.92 -22.25
C ALA A 474 -5.96 16.12 -23.59
N ARG A 475 -5.43 15.03 -24.16
CA ARG A 475 -4.75 15.04 -25.47
C ARG A 475 -5.64 15.59 -26.57
N GLU A 476 -6.89 15.15 -26.60
CA GLU A 476 -7.86 15.64 -27.61
C GLU A 476 -8.11 17.14 -27.47
N LYS A 477 -8.27 17.66 -26.26
CA LYS A 477 -8.46 19.09 -25.99
C LYS A 477 -7.23 19.94 -26.33
N GLU A 478 -6.04 19.41 -26.04
CA GLU A 478 -4.76 20.12 -26.26
C GLU A 478 -4.24 19.95 -27.70
N GLY A 479 -4.92 19.14 -28.52
CA GLY A 479 -4.50 18.85 -29.91
C GLY A 479 -3.17 18.08 -29.98
N CYS A 480 -2.82 17.36 -28.92
CA CYS A 480 -1.55 16.73 -28.73
C CYS A 480 -1.56 15.30 -29.26
N LYS A 481 -0.57 14.95 -30.11
CA LYS A 481 -0.34 13.57 -30.52
C LYS A 481 0.73 12.98 -29.59
N ALA A 482 0.36 11.92 -28.88
CA ALA A 482 1.30 11.24 -27.98
C ALA A 482 2.57 10.83 -28.75
N ASP A 483 3.74 11.31 -28.34
CA ASP A 483 5.05 10.92 -28.89
C ASP A 483 5.89 10.30 -27.76
N PRO A 484 6.33 9.02 -27.88
CA PRO A 484 7.12 8.38 -26.82
C PRO A 484 8.49 9.03 -26.63
N SER A 485 8.98 9.77 -27.62
CA SER A 485 10.25 10.50 -27.51
C SER A 485 10.10 11.85 -26.77
N ASP A 486 8.87 12.38 -26.65
CA ASP A 486 8.54 13.64 -25.99
C ASP A 486 7.56 13.40 -24.84
N THR A 487 8.09 12.87 -23.74
CA THR A 487 7.33 12.48 -22.54
C THR A 487 6.80 13.68 -21.74
N ASP A 488 7.26 14.89 -22.00
CA ASP A 488 6.91 16.06 -21.18
C ASP A 488 5.85 16.98 -21.79
N SER A 489 5.58 16.89 -23.10
CA SER A 489 4.67 17.80 -23.78
C SER A 489 3.21 17.34 -23.82
N CYS A 490 2.97 16.03 -23.78
CA CYS A 490 1.63 15.46 -23.89
C CYS A 490 1.13 14.86 -22.56
N PRO A 491 -0.18 15.01 -22.23
CA PRO A 491 -0.77 14.35 -21.08
C PRO A 491 -0.69 12.83 -21.17
N GLU A 492 -0.06 12.21 -20.16
CA GLU A 492 0.04 10.76 -20.02
C GLU A 492 -0.62 10.31 -18.70
N ALA A 493 -1.33 9.18 -18.74
CA ALA A 493 -1.96 8.58 -17.57
C ALA A 493 -0.93 8.14 -16.52
N THR A 494 0.21 7.60 -16.97
CA THR A 494 1.33 7.24 -16.11
C THR A 494 1.90 8.43 -15.37
N ASN A 495 1.89 9.66 -15.96
CA ASN A 495 2.29 10.87 -15.28
C ASN A 495 1.35 11.29 -14.16
N TYR A 496 0.04 10.99 -14.29
CA TYR A 496 -0.96 11.24 -13.25
C TYR A 496 -0.79 10.33 -12.02
N LEU A 497 -0.03 9.23 -12.16
CA LEU A 497 0.15 8.21 -11.12
C LEU A 497 1.54 8.21 -10.47
N LYS A 498 2.36 9.24 -10.71
CA LYS A 498 3.76 9.32 -10.21
C LYS A 498 3.90 9.81 -8.77
N ARG A 499 2.88 10.46 -8.20
CA ARG A 499 2.96 11.13 -6.90
C ARG A 499 2.88 10.15 -5.72
N ASP A 500 3.30 10.63 -4.56
CA ASP A 500 3.03 10.00 -3.26
C ASP A 500 1.59 10.33 -2.85
N PHE A 501 0.67 9.36 -3.00
CA PHE A 501 -0.73 9.48 -2.57
C PHE A 501 -0.92 9.07 -1.11
N LEU A 502 0.09 8.41 -0.51
CA LEU A 502 0.07 7.94 0.86
C LEU A 502 0.23 9.10 1.86
N ALA A 503 1.14 10.03 1.59
CA ALA A 503 1.49 11.07 2.54
C ALA A 503 0.32 12.03 2.88
N PRO A 504 -0.45 12.58 1.93
CA PRO A 504 -1.64 13.37 2.24
C PRO A 504 -2.74 12.57 2.95
N ALA A 505 -2.92 11.30 2.57
CA ALA A 505 -3.89 10.41 3.21
C ALA A 505 -3.54 10.16 4.68
N LEU A 506 -2.26 9.87 5.00
CA LEU A 506 -1.78 9.70 6.37
C LEU A 506 -1.89 11.00 7.19
N ALA A 507 -1.54 12.13 6.60
CA ALA A 507 -1.67 13.42 7.25
C ALA A 507 -3.13 13.70 7.65
N SER A 508 -4.07 13.48 6.72
CA SER A 508 -5.50 13.61 7.01
C SER A 508 -5.99 12.57 8.00
N TRP A 509 -5.61 11.29 7.87
CA TRP A 509 -6.06 10.23 8.77
C TRP A 509 -5.71 10.53 10.22
N ILE A 510 -4.45 10.87 10.48
CA ILE A 510 -3.95 11.01 11.85
C ILE A 510 -4.34 12.36 12.45
N PHE A 511 -4.19 13.44 11.69
CA PHE A 511 -4.31 14.82 12.21
C PHE A 511 -5.66 15.48 11.92
N VAL A 512 -6.49 14.92 11.04
CA VAL A 512 -7.84 15.41 10.75
C VAL A 512 -8.89 14.42 11.22
N ASP A 513 -8.92 13.19 10.69
CA ASP A 513 -9.96 12.19 11.05
C ASP A 513 -9.89 11.83 12.54
N GLY A 514 -8.67 11.63 13.08
CA GLY A 514 -8.47 11.32 14.48
C GLY A 514 -9.14 12.36 15.41
N PRO A 515 -8.76 13.64 15.35
CA PRO A 515 -9.40 14.71 16.12
C PRO A 515 -10.89 14.93 15.77
N SER A 516 -11.29 14.74 14.51
CA SER A 516 -12.69 14.95 14.06
C SER A 516 -13.66 13.94 14.67
N ASN A 517 -13.19 12.82 15.21
CA ASN A 517 -14.01 11.93 16.04
C ASN A 517 -14.44 12.59 17.36
N LEU A 518 -13.69 13.59 17.84
CA LEU A 518 -13.93 14.28 19.10
C LEU A 518 -14.37 15.73 18.92
N LEU A 519 -14.07 16.34 17.77
CA LEU A 519 -14.33 17.75 17.48
C LEU A 519 -15.38 17.89 16.37
N PRO A 520 -16.11 18.98 16.34
CA PRO A 520 -17.01 19.30 15.23
C PRO A 520 -16.24 19.38 13.91
N ASN A 521 -16.85 18.91 12.80
CA ASN A 521 -16.26 19.02 11.47
C ASN A 521 -16.41 20.46 10.95
N PHE A 522 -15.32 21.12 10.72
CA PHE A 522 -15.25 22.46 10.15
C PHE A 522 -14.99 22.47 8.65
N GLY A 523 -15.35 21.38 7.94
CA GLY A 523 -15.12 21.25 6.49
C GLY A 523 -13.70 20.84 6.11
N GLN A 524 -12.99 20.19 7.02
CA GLN A 524 -11.63 19.71 6.76
C GLN A 524 -11.60 18.59 5.72
N ILE A 525 -10.41 18.36 5.19
CA ILE A 525 -10.13 17.32 4.20
C ILE A 525 -9.87 16.02 4.93
N ASP A 526 -10.87 15.12 4.96
CA ASP A 526 -10.70 13.76 5.47
C ASP A 526 -9.74 12.94 4.57
N ARG A 527 -9.32 11.75 5.04
CA ARG A 527 -8.35 10.92 4.28
C ARG A 527 -8.87 10.46 2.92
N GLY A 528 -10.17 10.20 2.78
CA GLY A 528 -10.79 9.85 1.50
C GLY A 528 -10.72 11.01 0.51
N THR A 529 -11.13 12.19 0.95
CA THR A 529 -11.03 13.43 0.17
C THR A 529 -9.56 13.78 -0.16
N ALA A 530 -8.62 13.50 0.74
CA ALA A 530 -7.19 13.73 0.50
C ALA A 530 -6.64 12.87 -0.64
N ILE A 531 -7.00 11.59 -0.71
CA ILE A 531 -6.65 10.71 -1.82
C ILE A 531 -7.22 11.27 -3.14
N GLU A 532 -8.51 11.60 -3.18
CA GLU A 532 -9.18 12.11 -4.36
C GLU A 532 -8.56 13.44 -4.84
N ARG A 533 -8.28 14.39 -3.93
CA ARG A 533 -7.60 15.64 -4.28
C ARG A 533 -6.17 15.42 -4.76
N SER A 534 -5.47 14.42 -4.23
CA SER A 534 -4.15 14.06 -4.72
C SER A 534 -4.18 13.58 -6.17
N PHE A 535 -5.20 12.81 -6.57
CA PHE A 535 -5.44 12.45 -7.97
C PHE A 535 -5.78 13.68 -8.82
N GLU A 536 -6.61 14.58 -8.30
CA GLU A 536 -6.98 15.83 -9.00
C GLU A 536 -5.75 16.71 -9.26
N GLU A 537 -4.91 16.92 -8.25
CA GLU A 537 -3.67 17.70 -8.40
C GLU A 537 -2.66 17.02 -9.34
N ALA A 538 -2.49 15.69 -9.23
CA ALA A 538 -1.56 14.93 -10.07
C ALA A 538 -1.95 15.01 -11.56
N SER A 539 -3.23 15.04 -11.86
CA SER A 539 -3.79 15.12 -13.21
C SER A 539 -4.00 16.55 -13.72
N LYS A 540 -3.43 17.57 -13.06
CA LYS A 540 -3.68 18.99 -13.39
C LYS A 540 -5.19 19.31 -13.48
N ASN A 541 -5.96 18.76 -12.51
CA ASN A 541 -7.42 18.86 -12.38
C ASN A 541 -8.24 18.15 -13.48
N TRP A 542 -7.65 17.30 -14.30
CA TRP A 542 -8.45 16.50 -15.23
C TRP A 542 -9.35 15.53 -14.50
N LEU A 543 -8.89 14.86 -13.44
CA LEU A 543 -9.69 13.97 -12.60
C LEU A 543 -10.66 14.71 -11.66
N ALA A 544 -10.58 16.04 -11.54
CA ALA A 544 -11.56 16.86 -10.83
C ALA A 544 -12.86 17.07 -11.60
N ARG A 545 -12.92 16.71 -12.90
CA ARG A 545 -14.09 16.90 -13.76
C ARG A 545 -15.19 15.90 -13.43
N PRO A 546 -16.45 16.22 -13.77
CA PRO A 546 -17.55 15.28 -13.64
C PRO A 546 -17.25 13.98 -14.38
N PHE A 547 -17.52 12.83 -13.75
CA PHE A 547 -17.24 11.51 -14.32
C PHE A 547 -17.99 11.31 -15.66
N LEU A 548 -19.27 11.65 -15.70
CA LEU A 548 -20.07 11.51 -16.90
C LEU A 548 -19.67 12.44 -18.05
N SER A 549 -18.86 13.50 -17.78
CA SER A 549 -18.36 14.39 -18.83
C SER A 549 -17.30 13.76 -19.74
N PHE A 550 -16.70 12.66 -19.32
CA PHE A 550 -15.73 11.93 -20.12
C PHE A 550 -16.37 11.11 -21.23
N PHE A 551 -17.62 10.72 -21.06
CA PHE A 551 -18.39 9.99 -22.08
C PHE A 551 -19.19 10.91 -22.96
N ARG A 552 -19.19 10.66 -24.27
CA ARG A 552 -19.93 11.46 -25.24
C ARG A 552 -21.00 10.63 -25.93
N LYS A 553 -22.25 11.06 -25.77
CA LYS A 553 -23.41 10.35 -26.38
C LYS A 553 -23.33 10.24 -27.90
N ASN A 554 -22.76 11.26 -28.55
CA ASN A 554 -22.73 11.35 -30.04
C ASN A 554 -21.37 10.95 -30.63
N ALA A 555 -20.44 10.48 -29.80
CA ALA A 555 -19.08 10.05 -30.16
C ALA A 555 -18.29 11.06 -31.05
N GLU A 556 -18.69 12.33 -31.06
CA GLU A 556 -17.98 13.38 -31.78
C GLU A 556 -17.07 14.17 -30.82
N PRO A 557 -15.82 14.48 -31.19
CA PRO A 557 -15.14 14.13 -32.44
C PRO A 557 -14.59 12.69 -32.46
N SER A 558 -14.54 11.97 -31.34
CA SER A 558 -14.05 10.59 -31.26
C SER A 558 -14.71 9.82 -30.14
N TRP A 559 -14.82 8.50 -30.30
CA TRP A 559 -15.26 7.60 -29.25
C TRP A 559 -14.30 7.62 -28.05
N ARG A 560 -14.85 7.59 -26.85
CA ARG A 560 -14.12 7.30 -25.60
C ARG A 560 -14.71 6.08 -24.95
N PRO A 561 -13.86 5.18 -24.43
CA PRO A 561 -14.35 3.91 -23.87
C PRO A 561 -15.29 4.11 -22.68
N ILE A 562 -16.26 3.23 -22.57
CA ILE A 562 -17.11 3.13 -21.38
C ILE A 562 -16.24 2.69 -20.21
N LEU A 563 -16.33 3.38 -19.07
CA LEU A 563 -15.76 2.92 -17.82
C LEU A 563 -16.82 2.21 -17.00
N LEU A 564 -16.49 1.02 -16.51
CA LEU A 564 -17.20 0.26 -15.49
C LEU A 564 -16.26 0.16 -14.29
N LEU A 565 -16.46 0.99 -13.26
CA LEU A 565 -15.63 1.04 -12.07
C LEU A 565 -16.33 0.26 -10.95
N ASN A 566 -15.83 -0.95 -10.69
CA ASN A 566 -16.48 -1.90 -9.82
C ASN A 566 -16.06 -1.66 -8.36
N ALA A 567 -17.01 -1.36 -7.49
CA ALA A 567 -16.91 -1.33 -6.04
C ALA A 567 -17.72 -2.48 -5.44
N THR A 568 -17.60 -2.72 -4.15
CA THR A 568 -18.45 -3.62 -3.38
C THR A 568 -19.34 -2.80 -2.46
N HIS A 569 -20.63 -3.07 -2.44
CA HIS A 569 -21.56 -2.49 -1.49
C HIS A 569 -21.38 -3.21 -0.14
N GLU A 570 -21.03 -2.46 0.91
CA GLU A 570 -20.60 -3.03 2.19
C GLU A 570 -21.66 -3.90 2.84
N GLU A 571 -22.90 -3.41 2.85
CA GLU A 571 -24.01 -4.04 3.59
C GLU A 571 -24.59 -5.27 2.89
N THR A 572 -24.49 -5.36 1.56
CA THR A 572 -25.10 -6.46 0.78
C THR A 572 -24.08 -7.39 0.13
N GLY A 573 -22.81 -6.98 0.06
CA GLY A 573 -21.78 -7.71 -0.67
C GLY A 573 -21.96 -7.71 -2.20
N GLN A 574 -22.92 -6.95 -2.76
CA GLN A 574 -23.16 -6.84 -4.18
C GLN A 574 -22.14 -5.91 -4.85
N ARG A 575 -21.97 -6.05 -6.15
CA ARG A 575 -21.19 -5.08 -6.93
C ARG A 575 -21.92 -3.74 -6.99
N ALA A 576 -21.25 -2.66 -6.62
CA ALA A 576 -21.71 -1.28 -6.87
C ALA A 576 -20.89 -0.71 -8.03
N ILE A 577 -21.51 -0.55 -9.19
CA ILE A 577 -20.83 -0.18 -10.43
C ILE A 577 -21.05 1.31 -10.70
N THR A 578 -19.96 2.08 -10.74
CA THR A 578 -19.96 3.45 -11.25
C THR A 578 -19.67 3.40 -12.74
N ALA A 579 -20.65 3.71 -13.59
CA ALA A 579 -20.54 3.50 -15.03
C ALA A 579 -21.05 4.68 -15.87
N HIS A 580 -20.49 4.84 -17.07
CA HIS A 580 -20.96 5.78 -18.09
C HIS A 580 -22.29 5.36 -18.72
N VAL A 581 -22.62 4.08 -18.64
CA VAL A 581 -23.90 3.52 -19.10
C VAL A 581 -24.81 3.19 -17.92
N LYS A 582 -26.08 2.96 -18.17
CA LYS A 582 -27.01 2.47 -17.13
C LYS A 582 -26.60 1.07 -16.70
N VAL A 583 -26.61 0.83 -15.40
CA VAL A 583 -26.39 -0.50 -14.82
C VAL A 583 -27.77 -1.14 -14.64
N GLU A 584 -28.21 -1.87 -15.66
CA GLU A 584 -29.50 -2.54 -15.69
C GLU A 584 -29.35 -4.00 -15.24
N ARG A 585 -30.31 -4.51 -14.48
CA ARG A 585 -30.22 -5.87 -13.88
C ARG A 585 -30.31 -7.00 -14.88
N ASP A 586 -30.87 -6.77 -16.06
CA ASP A 586 -30.93 -7.71 -17.17
C ASP A 586 -29.56 -7.89 -17.85
N VAL A 587 -28.67 -6.91 -17.70
CA VAL A 587 -27.29 -6.98 -18.21
C VAL A 587 -26.34 -7.37 -17.09
N PHE A 588 -26.39 -6.64 -15.97
CA PHE A 588 -25.46 -6.81 -14.85
C PHE A 588 -26.15 -7.52 -13.66
N LEU A 589 -26.04 -8.85 -13.64
CA LEU A 589 -26.56 -9.65 -12.54
C LEU A 589 -25.89 -9.26 -11.23
N ASN A 590 -26.70 -9.03 -10.17
CA ASN A 590 -26.19 -8.53 -8.89
C ASN A 590 -25.41 -7.19 -8.94
N GLY A 591 -25.58 -6.42 -9.99
CA GLY A 591 -25.01 -5.08 -10.12
C GLY A 591 -25.94 -4.02 -9.56
N LEU A 592 -25.43 -3.15 -8.68
CA LEU A 592 -26.09 -1.94 -8.21
C LEU A 592 -25.54 -0.74 -8.97
N ASP A 593 -26.40 0.15 -9.41
CA ASP A 593 -26.00 1.40 -10.05
C ASP A 593 -25.58 2.44 -8.99
N ALA A 594 -24.28 2.62 -8.83
CA ALA A 594 -23.74 3.51 -7.79
C ALA A 594 -24.16 4.98 -7.99
N LEU A 595 -24.25 5.48 -9.24
CA LEU A 595 -24.69 6.84 -9.51
C LEU A 595 -26.20 7.04 -9.26
N HIS A 596 -26.99 5.99 -9.46
CA HIS A 596 -28.42 6.01 -9.11
C HIS A 596 -28.60 6.06 -7.58
N LEU A 597 -27.87 5.24 -6.84
CA LEU A 597 -27.88 5.26 -5.36
C LEU A 597 -27.44 6.61 -4.80
N LEU A 598 -26.43 7.24 -5.40
CA LEU A 598 -25.94 8.56 -5.02
C LEU A 598 -26.91 9.70 -5.41
N GLY A 599 -27.83 9.46 -6.37
CA GLY A 599 -28.73 10.48 -6.89
C GLY A 599 -28.07 11.58 -7.72
N GLY A 600 -26.80 11.39 -8.14
CA GLY A 600 -26.02 12.42 -8.85
C GLY A 600 -24.73 11.93 -9.45
N ASP A 601 -24.09 12.80 -10.27
CA ASP A 601 -22.76 12.56 -10.82
C ASP A 601 -21.68 12.84 -9.75
N VAL A 602 -20.53 12.21 -9.88
CA VAL A 602 -19.38 12.38 -9.02
C VAL A 602 -18.19 12.89 -9.82
N ARG A 603 -17.12 13.31 -9.15
CA ARG A 603 -15.85 13.60 -9.83
C ARG A 603 -15.21 12.30 -10.32
N ALA A 604 -14.44 12.36 -11.40
CA ALA A 604 -13.73 11.18 -11.89
C ALA A 604 -12.76 10.59 -10.85
N SER A 605 -12.11 11.45 -10.04
CA SER A 605 -11.30 11.05 -8.89
C SER A 605 -12.11 10.25 -7.86
N THR A 606 -13.31 10.71 -7.54
CA THR A 606 -14.23 10.06 -6.60
C THR A 606 -14.76 8.74 -7.18
N ALA A 607 -15.12 8.71 -8.47
CA ALA A 607 -15.55 7.49 -9.16
C ALA A 607 -14.47 6.40 -9.09
N ALA A 608 -13.23 6.75 -9.43
CA ALA A 608 -12.08 5.84 -9.36
C ALA A 608 -11.80 5.38 -7.92
N HIS A 609 -11.84 6.31 -6.96
CA HIS A 609 -11.59 6.04 -5.55
C HIS A 609 -12.67 5.14 -4.94
N ASN A 610 -13.93 5.28 -5.30
CA ASN A 610 -15.01 4.42 -4.80
C ASN A 610 -14.74 2.94 -5.10
N SER A 611 -14.13 2.63 -6.25
CA SER A 611 -13.69 1.28 -6.59
C SER A 611 -12.44 0.84 -5.82
N ALA A 612 -11.65 1.78 -5.29
CA ALA A 612 -10.34 1.54 -4.66
C ALA A 612 -10.32 1.86 -3.16
N ARG A 613 -11.47 1.76 -2.47
CA ARG A 613 -11.59 2.02 -1.03
C ARG A 613 -11.14 0.81 -0.22
N PHE A 614 -9.84 0.53 -0.27
CA PHE A 614 -9.22 -0.56 0.46
C PHE A 614 -9.02 -0.19 1.93
N PHE A 615 -9.32 -1.11 2.85
CA PHE A 615 -9.49 -0.88 4.27
C PHE A 615 -8.32 -0.12 4.95
N TYR A 616 -8.64 0.54 6.06
CA TYR A 616 -7.85 1.40 6.93
C TYR A 616 -7.44 2.73 6.29
N LEU A 617 -6.53 2.76 5.32
CA LEU A 617 -6.05 4.01 4.75
C LEU A 617 -7.15 4.73 3.95
N SER A 618 -7.87 3.97 3.10
CA SER A 618 -9.02 4.48 2.38
C SER A 618 -10.31 4.07 3.10
N PRO A 619 -11.12 5.03 3.57
CA PRO A 619 -12.33 4.71 4.33
C PRO A 619 -13.44 4.23 3.41
N ALA A 620 -14.39 3.45 3.95
CA ALA A 620 -15.66 3.17 3.28
C ALA A 620 -16.35 4.48 2.88
N GLY A 621 -16.96 4.52 1.70
CA GLY A 621 -17.62 5.70 1.16
C GLY A 621 -19.12 5.66 1.41
N ASN A 622 -19.62 6.50 2.30
CA ASN A 622 -21.05 6.58 2.59
C ASN A 622 -21.82 7.16 1.41
N LEU A 623 -22.82 6.44 0.92
CA LEU A 623 -23.65 6.82 -0.24
C LEU A 623 -24.77 7.81 0.11
N GLY A 624 -25.00 8.06 1.39
CA GLY A 624 -26.07 8.93 1.88
C GLY A 624 -27.46 8.28 1.75
N ASN A 625 -28.48 8.95 2.34
CA ASN A 625 -29.87 8.55 2.24
C ASN A 625 -30.17 7.08 2.59
N ASP A 626 -29.47 6.53 3.59
CA ASP A 626 -29.56 5.12 3.99
C ASP A 626 -29.24 4.08 2.88
N ASN A 627 -28.55 4.52 1.83
CA ASN A 627 -28.10 3.66 0.73
C ASN A 627 -26.81 2.89 1.03
N GLY A 628 -26.38 2.85 2.29
CA GLY A 628 -25.20 2.12 2.71
C GLY A 628 -23.87 2.75 2.30
N SER A 629 -22.85 1.91 2.21
CA SER A 629 -21.47 2.32 1.94
C SER A 629 -20.82 1.49 0.84
N VAL A 630 -19.83 2.06 0.17
CA VAL A 630 -19.00 1.34 -0.81
C VAL A 630 -17.59 1.15 -0.28
N ILE A 631 -17.06 -0.04 -0.54
CA ILE A 631 -15.70 -0.46 -0.27
C ILE A 631 -15.03 -0.95 -1.55
N ASP A 632 -13.75 -1.31 -1.47
CA ASP A 632 -12.97 -1.78 -2.62
C ASP A 632 -13.68 -2.91 -3.40
N GLY A 633 -13.68 -2.81 -4.71
CA GLY A 633 -14.31 -3.80 -5.58
C GLY A 633 -13.66 -5.18 -5.49
N GLY A 634 -12.41 -5.24 -5.11
CA GLY A 634 -11.69 -6.49 -4.89
C GLY A 634 -12.26 -7.35 -3.77
N TYR A 635 -13.13 -6.86 -2.91
CA TYR A 635 -13.85 -7.70 -1.93
C TYR A 635 -14.86 -8.62 -2.61
N PHE A 636 -15.47 -8.21 -3.71
CA PHE A 636 -16.34 -9.07 -4.51
C PHE A 636 -15.55 -9.89 -5.53
N GLU A 637 -14.80 -9.23 -6.41
CA GLU A 637 -14.07 -9.85 -7.51
C GLU A 637 -12.92 -8.91 -7.94
N ASN A 638 -11.70 -9.42 -8.05
CA ASN A 638 -10.50 -8.58 -8.17
C ASN A 638 -10.04 -8.35 -9.62
N TYR A 639 -10.74 -8.86 -10.64
CA TYR A 639 -10.28 -8.81 -12.04
C TYR A 639 -11.09 -7.88 -12.93
N GLY A 640 -12.30 -7.50 -12.52
CA GLY A 640 -13.23 -6.78 -13.36
C GLY A 640 -13.80 -7.63 -14.51
N ALA A 641 -13.53 -8.92 -14.47
CA ALA A 641 -13.84 -9.86 -15.55
C ALA A 641 -15.35 -10.15 -15.66
N LEU A 642 -16.07 -10.22 -14.54
CA LEU A 642 -17.50 -10.50 -14.55
C LEU A 642 -18.28 -9.39 -15.23
N SER A 643 -18.03 -8.13 -14.88
CA SER A 643 -18.71 -6.99 -15.53
C SER A 643 -18.31 -6.85 -17.00
N ALA A 644 -17.06 -7.18 -17.36
CA ALA A 644 -16.61 -7.23 -18.75
C ALA A 644 -17.34 -8.33 -19.55
N LEU A 645 -17.53 -9.51 -18.96
CA LEU A 645 -18.27 -10.64 -19.57
C LEU A 645 -19.73 -10.28 -19.86
N GLU A 646 -20.44 -9.77 -18.85
CA GLU A 646 -21.84 -9.38 -18.95
C GLU A 646 -22.03 -8.28 -20.00
N LEU A 647 -21.20 -7.23 -19.97
CA LEU A 647 -21.19 -6.17 -20.97
C LEU A 647 -20.92 -6.73 -22.39
N SER A 648 -19.89 -7.59 -22.51
CA SER A 648 -19.47 -8.19 -23.77
C SER A 648 -20.59 -8.99 -24.43
N ARG A 649 -21.31 -9.81 -23.66
CA ARG A 649 -22.46 -10.61 -24.13
C ARG A 649 -23.61 -9.71 -24.60
N ALA A 650 -24.00 -8.74 -23.79
CA ALA A 650 -25.08 -7.81 -24.14
C ALA A 650 -24.77 -6.98 -25.40
N ALA A 651 -23.51 -6.51 -25.53
CA ALA A 651 -23.09 -5.79 -26.74
C ALA A 651 -23.07 -6.70 -27.98
N LYS A 652 -22.56 -7.93 -27.83
CA LYS A 652 -22.55 -8.92 -28.94
C LYS A 652 -23.96 -9.22 -29.42
N ASP A 653 -24.87 -9.62 -28.53
CA ASP A 653 -26.25 -9.96 -28.87
C ASP A 653 -26.96 -8.81 -29.60
N THR A 654 -26.66 -7.57 -29.19
CA THR A 654 -27.24 -6.38 -29.85
C THR A 654 -26.69 -6.18 -31.23
N LEU A 655 -25.36 -6.30 -31.40
CA LEU A 655 -24.70 -6.03 -32.67
C LEU A 655 -24.89 -7.17 -33.70
N ASP A 656 -24.93 -8.44 -33.24
CA ASP A 656 -25.24 -9.56 -34.09
C ASP A 656 -26.64 -9.42 -34.72
N LYS A 657 -27.65 -9.06 -33.91
CA LYS A 657 -29.00 -8.77 -34.42
C LYS A 657 -29.02 -7.65 -35.46
N ARG A 658 -28.22 -6.59 -35.23
CA ARG A 658 -28.09 -5.47 -36.16
C ARG A 658 -27.43 -5.90 -37.48
N THR A 659 -26.26 -6.53 -37.40
CA THR A 659 -25.43 -6.87 -38.54
C THR A 659 -26.12 -7.92 -39.44
N LEU A 660 -26.84 -8.89 -38.85
CA LEU A 660 -27.64 -9.84 -39.55
C LEU A 660 -28.81 -9.18 -40.28
N ALA A 661 -29.52 -8.24 -39.66
CA ALA A 661 -30.67 -7.55 -40.25
C ALA A 661 -30.27 -6.61 -41.39
N SER A 662 -29.14 -5.90 -41.23
CA SER A 662 -28.68 -4.84 -42.17
C SER A 662 -27.67 -5.33 -43.19
N LYS A 663 -27.20 -6.60 -43.11
CA LYS A 663 -26.08 -7.14 -43.89
C LYS A 663 -24.79 -6.29 -43.76
N GLU A 664 -24.61 -5.65 -42.62
CA GLU A 664 -23.41 -4.91 -42.29
C GLU A 664 -22.27 -5.83 -41.86
N ARG A 665 -21.04 -5.31 -41.74
CA ARG A 665 -19.89 -6.08 -41.27
C ARG A 665 -20.12 -6.64 -39.88
N GLY A 666 -19.76 -7.90 -39.65
CA GLY A 666 -19.77 -8.51 -38.33
C GLY A 666 -18.76 -7.88 -37.37
N ILE A 667 -18.86 -8.24 -36.11
CA ILE A 667 -17.88 -7.87 -35.09
C ILE A 667 -17.06 -9.10 -34.68
N LYS A 668 -15.80 -8.88 -34.29
CA LYS A 668 -14.99 -9.85 -33.56
C LYS A 668 -14.66 -9.27 -32.18
N ARG A 669 -14.92 -10.04 -31.12
CA ARG A 669 -14.64 -9.61 -29.75
C ARG A 669 -13.17 -9.84 -29.43
N ILE A 670 -12.52 -8.83 -28.92
CA ILE A 670 -11.15 -8.89 -28.40
C ILE A 670 -11.21 -8.55 -26.93
N ILE A 671 -10.83 -9.48 -26.07
CA ILE A 671 -10.77 -9.27 -24.64
C ILE A 671 -9.31 -9.15 -24.22
N LEU A 672 -8.98 -8.09 -23.50
CA LEU A 672 -7.69 -7.91 -22.86
C LEU A 672 -7.85 -7.97 -21.36
N LEU A 673 -7.30 -9.01 -20.72
CA LEU A 673 -7.14 -9.05 -19.27
C LEU A 673 -5.79 -8.46 -18.88
N ILE A 674 -5.81 -7.47 -18.01
CA ILE A 674 -4.59 -6.87 -17.41
C ILE A 674 -4.56 -7.26 -15.94
N SER A 675 -3.62 -8.12 -15.55
CA SER A 675 -3.46 -8.56 -14.16
C SER A 675 -2.18 -7.98 -13.54
N SER A 676 -2.26 -7.60 -12.28
CA SER A 676 -1.18 -6.97 -11.54
C SER A 676 -0.64 -7.83 -10.39
N ASP A 677 -1.14 -9.05 -10.25
CA ASP A 677 -0.67 -9.97 -9.23
C ASP A 677 0.43 -10.86 -9.81
N PRO A 678 1.68 -10.73 -9.32
CA PRO A 678 2.79 -11.55 -9.79
C PRO A 678 2.70 -13.01 -9.29
N ASP A 679 1.85 -13.29 -8.29
CA ASP A 679 1.59 -14.65 -7.80
C ASP A 679 0.49 -15.36 -8.60
N LEU A 680 -0.17 -14.62 -9.48
CA LEU A 680 -1.17 -15.18 -10.36
C LEU A 680 -0.48 -15.91 -11.50
N ASP A 681 -0.71 -17.22 -11.55
CA ASP A 681 -0.27 -17.97 -12.71
C ASP A 681 -0.96 -17.42 -13.97
N PRO A 682 -0.22 -16.89 -14.94
CA PRO A 682 -0.80 -16.41 -16.20
C PRO A 682 -1.57 -17.51 -16.93
N ASN A 683 -1.32 -18.77 -16.63
CA ASN A 683 -2.04 -19.89 -17.23
C ASN A 683 -3.44 -20.10 -16.62
N ARG A 684 -3.78 -19.53 -15.48
CA ARG A 684 -5.11 -19.67 -14.86
C ARG A 684 -6.25 -19.09 -15.68
N ALA A 685 -5.97 -18.11 -16.54
CA ALA A 685 -6.94 -17.52 -17.47
C ALA A 685 -6.81 -18.07 -18.91
N ARG A 686 -5.93 -19.02 -19.16
CA ARG A 686 -5.79 -19.65 -20.48
C ARG A 686 -6.87 -20.70 -20.67
N VAL A 687 -7.36 -20.79 -21.89
CA VAL A 687 -8.34 -21.78 -22.31
C VAL A 687 -7.68 -22.70 -23.33
N ARG A 688 -7.84 -23.99 -23.16
CA ARG A 688 -7.36 -25.02 -24.11
C ARG A 688 -8.54 -25.57 -24.90
N ILE A 689 -8.36 -25.75 -26.20
CA ILE A 689 -9.28 -26.52 -27.03
C ILE A 689 -8.96 -27.99 -26.83
N ARG A 690 -9.88 -28.75 -26.29
CA ARG A 690 -9.76 -30.20 -26.02
C ARG A 690 -10.69 -30.97 -26.92
N GLY A 691 -10.25 -32.11 -27.42
CA GLY A 691 -11.05 -33.10 -28.13
C GLY A 691 -10.60 -33.36 -29.56
N ALA A 692 -11.09 -34.47 -30.13
CA ALA A 692 -10.91 -34.83 -31.54
C ALA A 692 -11.74 -33.90 -32.39
N THR A 693 -11.46 -33.85 -33.71
CA THR A 693 -12.01 -32.90 -34.70
C THR A 693 -13.53 -32.70 -34.69
N ALA A 694 -14.30 -33.62 -34.11
CA ALA A 694 -15.76 -33.56 -34.06
C ALA A 694 -16.34 -33.14 -32.68
N THR A 695 -15.54 -33.10 -31.62
CA THR A 695 -16.00 -32.78 -30.24
C THR A 695 -14.96 -31.90 -29.54
N LYS A 696 -14.72 -30.72 -30.08
CA LYS A 696 -13.80 -29.76 -29.46
C LYS A 696 -14.53 -29.00 -28.38
N GLU A 697 -13.95 -28.95 -27.16
CA GLU A 697 -14.46 -28.17 -26.04
C GLU A 697 -13.41 -27.13 -25.60
N CYS A 698 -13.86 -25.93 -25.22
CA CYS A 698 -13.06 -24.94 -24.57
C CYS A 698 -13.03 -25.22 -23.06
N VAL A 699 -11.90 -25.64 -22.56
CA VAL A 699 -11.72 -25.96 -21.13
C VAL A 699 -10.74 -24.99 -20.52
N PRO A 700 -11.06 -24.37 -19.36
CA PRO A 700 -10.08 -23.57 -18.64
C PRO A 700 -8.85 -24.42 -18.33
N SER A 701 -7.65 -23.90 -18.64
CA SER A 701 -6.43 -24.53 -18.16
C SER A 701 -6.30 -24.25 -16.67
N VAL A 702 -6.72 -25.20 -15.85
CA VAL A 702 -6.42 -25.16 -14.41
C VAL A 702 -4.94 -25.49 -14.28
N ALA A 703 -4.09 -24.50 -14.02
CA ALA A 703 -2.77 -24.79 -13.50
C ALA A 703 -2.99 -25.35 -12.10
N GLU A 704 -2.74 -26.64 -11.93
CA GLU A 704 -2.57 -27.21 -10.60
C GLU A 704 -1.45 -26.42 -9.92
N ARG A 705 -1.69 -25.93 -8.69
CA ARG A 705 -0.56 -25.65 -7.81
C ARG A 705 0.14 -27.00 -7.66
N GLU A 706 1.29 -27.16 -8.30
CA GLU A 706 2.20 -28.21 -7.89
C GLU A 706 2.41 -28.02 -6.39
N PRO A 707 2.16 -29.03 -5.57
CA PRO A 707 2.58 -28.96 -4.18
C PRO A 707 4.09 -28.62 -4.21
N PRO A 708 4.58 -27.72 -3.35
CA PRO A 708 6.00 -27.41 -3.29
C PRO A 708 6.72 -28.75 -3.20
N ASP A 709 7.60 -29.02 -4.17
CA ASP A 709 8.36 -30.25 -4.28
C ASP A 709 8.92 -30.61 -2.92
N ALA A 710 8.44 -31.72 -2.35
CA ALA A 710 8.89 -32.22 -1.06
C ALA A 710 10.36 -32.71 -1.10
N ASP A 711 10.99 -32.70 -2.28
CA ASP A 711 12.31 -33.25 -2.51
C ASP A 711 13.43 -32.22 -2.74
N ALA A 712 13.14 -30.90 -2.61
CA ALA A 712 14.19 -29.88 -2.66
C ALA A 712 15.00 -29.83 -1.33
N THR A 713 15.56 -30.94 -0.91
CA THR A 713 16.59 -31.01 0.16
C THR A 713 18.00 -30.76 -0.39
N GLY A 714 18.12 -29.84 -1.30
CA GLY A 714 19.45 -29.33 -1.73
C GLY A 714 19.87 -28.22 -0.79
N THR A 715 20.53 -28.57 0.30
CA THR A 715 21.21 -27.64 1.21
C THR A 715 22.40 -27.01 0.51
N SER A 716 22.16 -25.93 -0.24
CA SER A 716 23.20 -24.97 -0.57
C SER A 716 22.92 -23.67 0.19
N ALA A 717 23.94 -23.05 0.76
CA ALA A 717 23.81 -21.75 1.47
C ALA A 717 23.17 -20.66 0.59
N ASP A 718 23.26 -20.80 -0.73
CA ASP A 718 22.60 -19.94 -1.71
C ASP A 718 21.08 -20.20 -1.78
N GLY A 719 20.63 -21.44 -1.57
CA GLY A 719 19.21 -21.80 -1.51
C GLY A 719 18.52 -21.24 -0.27
N ASP A 720 19.19 -21.26 0.87
CA ASP A 720 18.64 -20.71 2.13
C ASP A 720 18.56 -19.18 2.09
N LEU A 721 19.52 -18.51 1.43
CA LEU A 721 19.49 -17.07 1.24
C LEU A 721 18.39 -16.65 0.24
N ALA A 722 18.22 -17.41 -0.83
CA ALA A 722 17.15 -17.19 -1.81
C ALA A 722 15.76 -17.45 -1.19
N ASN A 723 15.61 -18.49 -0.36
CA ASN A 723 14.41 -18.75 0.43
C ASN A 723 14.13 -17.64 1.46
N PHE A 724 15.15 -17.19 2.18
CA PHE A 724 15.03 -16.09 3.13
C PHE A 724 14.69 -14.78 2.41
N GLN A 725 15.27 -14.52 1.24
CA GLN A 725 14.93 -13.38 0.38
C GLN A 725 13.50 -13.48 -0.16
N SER A 726 13.06 -14.67 -0.58
CA SER A 726 11.67 -14.87 -1.03
C SER A 726 10.68 -14.69 0.10
N VAL A 727 10.98 -15.20 1.30
CA VAL A 727 10.17 -14.99 2.50
C VAL A 727 10.09 -13.51 2.86
N LEU A 728 11.19 -12.76 2.84
CA LEU A 728 11.18 -11.32 3.10
C LEU A 728 10.49 -10.51 1.99
N ARG A 729 10.50 -10.98 0.75
CA ARG A 729 9.81 -10.35 -0.38
C ARG A 729 8.30 -10.61 -0.39
N THR A 730 7.88 -11.81 0.04
CA THR A 730 6.48 -12.25 0.05
C THR A 730 5.78 -12.03 1.39
N THR A 731 6.53 -11.76 2.46
CA THR A 731 5.96 -11.52 3.80
C THR A 731 5.41 -10.11 3.94
N GLY A 732 4.39 -9.78 3.17
CA GLY A 732 3.33 -8.95 3.67
C GLY A 732 2.60 -9.67 4.81
N PHE A 733 1.66 -8.99 5.46
CA PHE A 733 0.83 -9.59 6.52
C PHE A 733 0.27 -10.96 6.12
N GLY A 734 -0.01 -11.17 4.80
CA GLY A 734 -0.42 -12.46 4.23
C GLY A 734 0.64 -13.55 4.36
N GLY A 735 1.92 -13.29 4.06
CA GLY A 735 2.97 -14.31 4.15
C GLY A 735 3.36 -14.67 5.58
N PHE A 736 3.34 -13.69 6.51
CA PHE A 736 3.49 -13.96 7.95
C PHE A 736 2.33 -14.81 8.49
N LEU A 737 1.10 -14.48 8.07
CA LEU A 737 -0.07 -15.26 8.44
C LEU A 737 -0.04 -16.67 7.82
N ASP A 738 0.35 -16.81 6.54
CA ASP A 738 0.44 -18.09 5.85
C ASP A 738 1.42 -19.05 6.54
N GLY A 739 2.58 -18.56 6.97
CA GLY A 739 3.55 -19.35 7.75
C GLY A 739 3.10 -19.68 9.16
N ALA A 740 2.47 -18.72 9.86
CA ALA A 740 2.02 -18.88 11.25
C ALA A 740 0.68 -19.63 11.37
N THR A 741 -0.15 -19.63 10.30
CA THR A 741 -1.51 -20.17 10.34
C THR A 741 -1.61 -21.62 9.89
N ARG A 742 -0.67 -22.14 9.09
CA ARG A 742 -0.78 -23.51 8.58
C ARG A 742 -0.79 -24.58 9.67
N ASN A 743 -0.26 -24.31 10.85
CA ASN A 743 -0.09 -25.32 11.91
C ASN A 743 -0.36 -24.85 13.35
N GLY A 744 -1.13 -23.80 13.61
CA GLY A 744 -1.24 -23.28 14.97
C GLY A 744 -2.59 -22.69 15.39
N TYR A 745 -2.72 -22.42 16.68
CA TYR A 745 -3.87 -21.76 17.33
C TYR A 745 -4.22 -20.39 16.72
N LEU A 746 -3.26 -19.71 16.10
CA LEU A 746 -3.47 -18.45 15.39
C LEU A 746 -4.34 -18.62 14.12
N ASN A 747 -4.44 -19.82 13.58
CA ASN A 747 -5.29 -20.10 12.42
C ASN A 747 -6.77 -19.79 12.72
N GLU A 748 -7.27 -20.14 13.90
CA GLU A 748 -8.67 -19.86 14.27
C GLU A 748 -8.96 -18.35 14.30
N LEU A 749 -7.98 -17.52 14.70
CA LEU A 749 -8.13 -16.07 14.75
C LEU A 749 -8.09 -15.42 13.37
N PHE A 750 -7.24 -15.90 12.47
CA PHE A 750 -6.99 -15.29 11.18
C PHE A 750 -7.68 -15.99 10.00
N ALA A 751 -8.18 -17.22 10.17
CA ALA A 751 -8.88 -17.97 9.13
C ALA A 751 -10.02 -17.17 8.45
N PRO A 752 -10.85 -16.37 9.15
CA PRO A 752 -11.88 -15.56 8.48
C PRO A 752 -11.30 -14.53 7.52
N VAL A 753 -10.21 -13.85 7.90
CA VAL A 753 -9.56 -12.81 7.08
C VAL A 753 -8.87 -13.44 5.86
N ILE A 754 -8.15 -14.54 6.07
CA ILE A 754 -7.50 -15.29 4.99
C ILE A 754 -8.55 -15.89 4.07
N GLY A 755 -9.65 -16.43 4.62
CA GLY A 755 -10.75 -16.99 3.86
C GLY A 755 -11.42 -15.97 2.94
N ILE A 756 -11.69 -14.77 3.44
CA ILE A 756 -12.23 -13.66 2.62
C ILE A 756 -11.27 -13.33 1.46
N GLN A 757 -9.97 -13.24 1.72
CA GLN A 757 -8.99 -12.96 0.69
C GLN A 757 -8.92 -14.08 -0.37
N SER A 758 -8.91 -15.32 0.06
CA SER A 758 -8.86 -16.47 -0.85
C SER A 758 -10.13 -16.62 -1.69
N VAL A 759 -11.32 -16.37 -1.12
CA VAL A 759 -12.61 -16.41 -1.84
C VAL A 759 -12.66 -15.34 -2.92
N ARG A 760 -12.22 -14.13 -2.61
CA ARG A 760 -12.15 -13.01 -3.54
C ARG A 760 -11.26 -13.30 -4.75
N GLU A 761 -10.09 -13.92 -4.52
CA GLU A 761 -9.17 -14.33 -5.59
C GLU A 761 -9.75 -15.47 -6.43
N ALA A 762 -10.40 -16.45 -5.79
CA ALA A 762 -11.06 -17.53 -6.48
C ALA A 762 -12.23 -17.05 -7.37
N HIS A 763 -13.03 -16.10 -6.88
CA HIS A 763 -14.10 -15.48 -7.68
C HIS A 763 -13.56 -14.78 -8.90
N GLY A 764 -12.48 -14.01 -8.76
CA GLY A 764 -11.85 -13.31 -9.87
C GLY A 764 -11.27 -14.27 -10.91
N ALA A 765 -10.53 -15.27 -10.47
CA ALA A 765 -9.96 -16.29 -11.36
C ALA A 765 -11.05 -17.05 -12.12
N ARG A 766 -12.16 -17.35 -11.46
CA ARG A 766 -13.32 -17.99 -12.11
C ARG A 766 -13.95 -17.08 -13.17
N ALA A 767 -14.20 -15.83 -12.84
CA ALA A 767 -14.79 -14.87 -13.78
C ALA A 767 -13.88 -14.65 -15.01
N ALA A 768 -12.56 -14.58 -14.82
CA ALA A 768 -11.60 -14.48 -15.91
C ALA A 768 -11.60 -15.73 -16.80
N ALA A 769 -11.68 -16.92 -16.19
CA ALA A 769 -11.76 -18.17 -16.91
C ALA A 769 -13.09 -18.30 -17.72
N GLU A 770 -14.21 -17.87 -17.13
CA GLU A 770 -15.50 -17.83 -17.82
C GLU A 770 -15.47 -16.86 -19.00
N LEU A 771 -14.85 -15.70 -18.86
CA LEU A 771 -14.67 -14.73 -19.94
C LEU A 771 -13.81 -15.30 -21.08
N ALA A 772 -12.69 -15.93 -20.74
CA ALA A 772 -11.82 -16.58 -21.73
C ALA A 772 -12.53 -17.75 -22.44
N THR A 773 -13.34 -18.53 -21.71
CA THR A 773 -14.12 -19.65 -22.26
C THR A 773 -15.21 -19.16 -23.22
N ASP A 774 -15.88 -18.07 -22.89
CA ASP A 774 -16.90 -17.44 -23.73
C ASP A 774 -16.33 -17.00 -25.08
N ILE A 775 -15.14 -16.46 -25.11
CA ILE A 775 -14.45 -16.07 -26.34
C ILE A 775 -13.99 -17.30 -27.12
N CYS A 776 -13.46 -18.32 -26.46
CA CYS A 776 -13.02 -19.55 -27.11
C CYS A 776 -14.21 -20.31 -27.76
N ALA A 777 -15.37 -20.29 -27.14
CA ALA A 777 -16.56 -20.96 -27.64
C ALA A 777 -16.97 -20.47 -29.06
N GLU A 778 -16.64 -19.23 -29.41
CA GLU A 778 -16.86 -18.71 -30.77
C GLU A 778 -16.00 -19.35 -31.87
N TRP A 779 -14.94 -20.06 -31.48
CA TRP A 779 -14.03 -20.76 -32.41
C TRP A 779 -14.53 -22.15 -32.81
N LEU A 780 -15.53 -22.63 -32.11
CA LEU A 780 -16.06 -23.97 -32.34
C LEU A 780 -17.15 -23.92 -33.42
N PRO A 781 -17.18 -24.86 -34.39
CA PRO A 781 -18.25 -24.94 -35.35
C PRO A 781 -19.58 -25.11 -34.62
N GLY A 782 -20.55 -24.26 -34.97
CA GLY A 782 -21.86 -24.20 -34.32
C GLY A 782 -22.70 -25.46 -34.49
N ASP A 783 -22.56 -26.39 -33.55
CA ASP A 783 -23.63 -27.37 -33.28
C ASP A 783 -24.46 -26.80 -32.12
N ALA A 784 -25.77 -26.61 -32.40
CA ALA A 784 -26.74 -26.05 -31.45
C ALA A 784 -26.88 -26.83 -30.14
N SER A 785 -26.20 -27.98 -30.00
CA SER A 785 -26.10 -28.80 -28.77
C SER A 785 -25.05 -28.31 -27.78
N ALA A 786 -24.07 -27.51 -28.23
CA ALA A 786 -22.98 -27.05 -27.36
C ALA A 786 -23.41 -25.92 -26.38
N GLU A 787 -24.40 -25.12 -26.75
CA GLU A 787 -24.95 -24.04 -25.95
C GLU A 787 -25.70 -24.54 -24.69
N GLU A 788 -26.32 -25.71 -24.82
CA GLU A 788 -27.03 -26.36 -23.71
C GLU A 788 -26.09 -27.08 -22.74
N THR A 789 -24.96 -27.60 -23.22
CA THR A 789 -23.94 -28.26 -22.38
C THR A 789 -23.14 -27.29 -21.51
N VAL A 790 -22.92 -26.07 -21.99
CA VAL A 790 -22.27 -25.00 -21.21
C VAL A 790 -23.18 -24.48 -20.08
N ARG A 791 -24.49 -24.47 -20.28
CA ARG A 791 -25.47 -24.06 -19.26
C ARG A 791 -25.73 -25.10 -18.18
N THR A 792 -25.55 -26.37 -18.47
CA THR A 792 -25.90 -27.47 -17.53
C THR A 792 -24.75 -28.08 -16.76
N SER A 793 -23.47 -27.80 -17.12
CA SER A 793 -22.32 -28.29 -16.38
C SER A 793 -22.08 -27.45 -15.11
N GLY A 794 -22.90 -27.72 -14.10
CA GLY A 794 -22.73 -27.15 -12.76
C GLY A 794 -21.34 -27.45 -12.18
N ALA A 795 -20.91 -26.58 -11.26
CA ALA A 795 -19.58 -26.52 -10.65
C ALA A 795 -18.97 -27.87 -10.13
N ALA A 796 -19.76 -28.91 -9.92
CA ALA A 796 -19.29 -30.20 -9.43
C ALA A 796 -18.51 -31.04 -10.46
N SER A 797 -18.78 -30.87 -11.77
CA SER A 797 -18.11 -31.64 -12.84
C SER A 797 -16.75 -31.10 -13.24
N VAL A 798 -16.46 -29.85 -12.87
CA VAL A 798 -15.20 -29.17 -13.21
C VAL A 798 -14.03 -29.70 -12.37
N LEU A 799 -14.28 -30.01 -11.09
CA LEU A 799 -13.23 -30.52 -10.19
C LEU A 799 -12.78 -31.96 -10.51
N ASP A 800 -13.71 -32.80 -10.92
CA ASP A 800 -13.40 -34.21 -11.25
C ASP A 800 -12.74 -34.35 -12.63
N ARG A 801 -13.05 -33.46 -13.59
CA ARG A 801 -12.40 -33.46 -14.92
C ARG A 801 -10.99 -32.87 -14.90
N ALA A 802 -10.70 -31.95 -13.97
CA ALA A 802 -9.38 -31.36 -13.78
C ALA A 802 -8.33 -32.42 -13.38
N LYS A 803 -8.72 -33.44 -12.62
CA LYS A 803 -7.83 -34.53 -12.22
C LYS A 803 -7.39 -35.47 -13.34
N GLN A 804 -8.15 -35.54 -14.44
CA GLN A 804 -7.82 -36.41 -15.59
C GLN A 804 -7.00 -35.74 -16.69
N ALA A 805 -6.76 -34.42 -16.62
CA ALA A 805 -6.16 -33.62 -17.68
C ALA A 805 -4.63 -33.42 -17.59
N ALA A 806 -3.97 -33.96 -16.57
CA ALA A 806 -2.56 -33.72 -16.26
C ALA A 806 -1.51 -34.37 -17.19
N VAL A 807 -1.91 -35.04 -18.28
CA VAL A 807 -0.97 -35.72 -19.17
C VAL A 807 -1.15 -35.27 -20.62
N SER A 808 -0.68 -34.10 -21.03
CA SER A 808 -0.30 -33.87 -22.43
C SER A 808 0.52 -32.59 -22.60
N SER A 809 1.60 -32.67 -23.38
CA SER A 809 2.49 -31.62 -23.83
C SER A 809 1.77 -30.34 -24.26
N ASP A 810 2.26 -29.20 -23.78
CA ASP A 810 1.75 -27.84 -24.02
C ASP A 810 1.69 -27.50 -25.55
N PRO A 811 0.52 -27.38 -26.17
CA PRO A 811 0.43 -26.78 -27.49
C PRO A 811 0.54 -25.26 -27.33
N GLY A 812 1.49 -24.63 -27.99
CA GLY A 812 1.67 -23.17 -27.99
C GLY A 812 0.37 -22.39 -28.24
N PRO A 813 0.34 -21.09 -27.98
CA PRO A 813 -0.87 -20.26 -28.13
C PRO A 813 -1.43 -20.39 -29.55
N ALA A 814 -2.76 -20.44 -29.64
CA ALA A 814 -3.47 -20.53 -30.93
C ALA A 814 -3.08 -19.32 -31.82
N PRO A 815 -2.91 -19.52 -33.13
CA PRO A 815 -2.62 -18.42 -34.04
C PRO A 815 -3.80 -17.45 -34.08
N VAL A 816 -3.49 -16.14 -34.15
CA VAL A 816 -4.51 -15.10 -34.33
C VAL A 816 -5.06 -15.23 -35.75
N LEU A 817 -6.35 -15.55 -35.88
CA LEU A 817 -7.05 -15.64 -37.16
C LEU A 817 -7.80 -14.32 -37.43
N PRO A 818 -7.83 -13.82 -38.69
CA PRO A 818 -8.34 -12.49 -39.02
C PRO A 818 -9.77 -12.19 -38.59
N ASN A 819 -10.66 -13.19 -38.61
CA ASN A 819 -12.09 -13.02 -38.32
C ASN A 819 -12.57 -13.67 -37.01
N HIS A 820 -11.67 -14.10 -36.17
CA HIS A 820 -12.01 -14.76 -34.91
C HIS A 820 -11.81 -13.86 -33.71
N SER A 821 -12.69 -14.00 -32.72
CA SER A 821 -12.54 -13.36 -31.40
C SER A 821 -11.25 -13.83 -30.71
N TYR A 822 -10.65 -12.97 -29.89
CA TYR A 822 -9.35 -13.21 -29.29
C TYR A 822 -9.33 -12.84 -27.80
N PHE A 823 -8.72 -13.66 -26.98
CA PHE A 823 -8.47 -13.38 -25.56
C PHE A 823 -6.96 -13.19 -25.34
N ALA A 824 -6.58 -12.01 -24.87
CA ALA A 824 -5.22 -11.65 -24.53
C ALA A 824 -5.07 -11.47 -23.01
N HIS A 825 -3.94 -11.86 -22.46
CA HIS A 825 -3.61 -11.65 -21.06
C HIS A 825 -2.24 -10.98 -20.92
N MET A 826 -2.22 -9.76 -20.43
CA MET A 826 -1.00 -9.06 -20.05
C MET A 826 -0.83 -9.07 -18.53
N ALA A 827 0.19 -9.77 -18.06
CA ALA A 827 0.41 -10.06 -16.66
C ALA A 827 1.71 -9.47 -16.13
N MET A 828 1.70 -9.12 -14.86
CA MET A 828 2.93 -9.03 -14.07
C MET A 828 3.33 -10.45 -13.69
N CYS A 829 4.54 -10.87 -14.02
CA CYS A 829 4.98 -12.25 -13.82
C CYS A 829 6.14 -12.37 -12.84
N LYS A 830 6.22 -13.54 -12.20
CA LYS A 830 7.36 -13.95 -11.35
C LYS A 830 8.39 -14.80 -12.08
N THR A 831 8.01 -15.40 -13.21
CA THR A 831 8.90 -16.34 -13.92
C THR A 831 10.08 -15.60 -14.53
N HIS A 832 11.27 -15.99 -14.08
CA HIS A 832 12.54 -15.46 -14.48
C HIS A 832 13.29 -16.50 -15.31
N LYS A 833 13.68 -16.14 -16.53
CA LYS A 833 14.61 -16.99 -17.28
C LYS A 833 16.04 -16.70 -16.81
N PRO A 834 16.92 -17.71 -16.73
CA PRO A 834 18.31 -17.47 -16.36
C PRO A 834 18.94 -16.39 -17.27
N GLY A 835 19.41 -15.29 -16.68
CA GLY A 835 20.01 -14.16 -17.39
C GLY A 835 19.08 -12.96 -17.64
N GLU A 836 17.81 -13.04 -17.28
CA GLU A 836 16.87 -11.89 -17.28
C GLU A 836 16.84 -11.19 -15.93
N SER A 837 16.51 -9.90 -15.91
CA SER A 837 16.32 -9.16 -14.65
C SER A 837 15.18 -9.75 -13.85
N PRO A 838 15.31 -9.89 -12.51
CA PRO A 838 14.24 -10.44 -11.68
C PRO A 838 12.95 -9.64 -11.78
N PRO A 839 11.79 -10.28 -11.62
CA PRO A 839 10.50 -9.63 -11.73
C PRO A 839 10.36 -8.53 -10.68
N VAL A 840 9.78 -7.42 -11.08
CA VAL A 840 9.49 -6.29 -10.20
C VAL A 840 8.32 -6.64 -9.30
N ILE A 841 8.59 -6.83 -8.01
CA ILE A 841 7.54 -6.95 -7.00
C ILE A 841 7.28 -5.55 -6.46
N ALA A 842 6.45 -4.79 -7.17
CA ALA A 842 6.03 -3.49 -6.69
C ALA A 842 5.07 -3.64 -5.50
N PRO A 843 5.14 -2.74 -4.50
CA PRO A 843 4.24 -2.77 -3.36
C PRO A 843 2.79 -2.53 -3.76
N LEU A 844 1.85 -3.05 -2.96
CA LEU A 844 0.39 -2.91 -3.14
C LEU A 844 -0.14 -1.50 -2.83
N GLY A 845 0.69 -0.60 -2.29
CA GLY A 845 0.24 0.64 -1.66
C GLY A 845 -0.13 1.79 -2.59
N TRP A 846 0.32 2.99 -2.21
CA TRP A 846 -0.06 4.26 -2.83
C TRP A 846 1.14 5.06 -3.34
N VAL A 847 2.34 4.46 -3.36
CA VAL A 847 3.60 5.11 -3.79
C VAL A 847 4.41 4.15 -4.64
N LEU A 848 4.92 4.64 -5.77
CA LEU A 848 5.87 3.92 -6.61
C LEU A 848 7.18 4.73 -6.76
N SER A 849 8.32 4.07 -6.62
CA SER A 849 9.61 4.66 -6.95
C SER A 849 9.77 4.85 -8.46
N GLN A 850 10.71 5.70 -8.87
CA GLN A 850 11.06 5.87 -10.28
C GLN A 850 11.55 4.54 -10.88
N ALA A 851 12.42 3.81 -10.17
CA ALA A 851 12.94 2.54 -10.63
C ALA A 851 11.86 1.50 -10.90
N THR A 852 10.84 1.42 -10.01
CA THR A 852 9.69 0.54 -10.21
C THR A 852 8.88 0.96 -11.43
N ARG A 853 8.67 2.26 -11.65
CA ARG A 853 7.94 2.77 -12.82
C ARG A 853 8.67 2.45 -14.14
N ASP A 854 10.00 2.60 -14.15
CA ASP A 854 10.82 2.27 -15.32
C ASP A 854 10.80 0.76 -15.60
N ALA A 855 10.87 -0.05 -14.56
CA ALA A 855 10.78 -1.50 -14.69
C ALA A 855 9.41 -1.98 -15.22
N PHE A 856 8.30 -1.29 -14.96
CA PHE A 856 7.02 -1.60 -15.59
C PHE A 856 7.03 -1.38 -17.10
N LYS A 857 7.77 -0.40 -17.62
CA LYS A 857 7.93 -0.22 -19.05
C LYS A 857 8.72 -1.37 -19.69
N GLU A 858 9.72 -1.88 -18.97
CA GLU A 858 10.48 -3.06 -19.41
C GLU A 858 9.63 -4.33 -19.37
N LEU A 859 8.72 -4.46 -18.40
CA LEU A 859 7.84 -5.61 -18.24
C LEU A 859 6.94 -5.87 -19.46
N LEU A 860 6.66 -4.85 -20.28
CA LEU A 860 5.97 -5.00 -21.57
C LEU A 860 6.72 -5.92 -22.55
N HIS A 861 8.00 -6.13 -22.36
CA HIS A 861 8.85 -6.97 -23.20
C HIS A 861 9.18 -8.33 -22.59
N HIS A 862 8.69 -8.60 -21.37
CA HIS A 862 8.92 -9.85 -20.63
C HIS A 862 7.63 -10.67 -20.49
N CYS A 863 7.74 -11.91 -20.04
CA CYS A 863 6.63 -12.76 -19.62
C CYS A 863 5.58 -13.04 -20.70
N ASP A 864 5.98 -13.23 -21.93
CA ASP A 864 5.09 -13.34 -23.09
C ASP A 864 4.27 -12.06 -23.39
N ASN A 865 4.38 -10.99 -22.58
CA ASN A 865 3.65 -9.74 -22.81
C ASN A 865 3.95 -9.14 -24.20
N ASP A 866 5.21 -9.21 -24.67
CA ASP A 866 5.56 -8.72 -26.01
C ASP A 866 4.86 -9.52 -27.12
N LYS A 867 4.77 -10.84 -26.93
CA LYS A 867 4.06 -11.72 -27.86
C LYS A 867 2.55 -11.44 -27.84
N GLU A 868 1.96 -11.36 -26.65
CA GLU A 868 0.53 -11.05 -26.50
C GLU A 868 0.20 -9.66 -27.05
N ARG A 869 1.07 -8.66 -26.82
CA ARG A 869 0.93 -7.33 -27.39
C ARG A 869 0.93 -7.34 -28.92
N LYS A 870 1.90 -8.02 -29.54
CA LYS A 870 1.97 -8.15 -31.03
C LYS A 870 0.76 -8.88 -31.60
N ASN A 871 0.29 -9.93 -30.93
CA ASN A 871 -0.91 -10.65 -31.32
C ASN A 871 -2.15 -9.75 -31.23
N LEU A 872 -2.26 -8.97 -30.15
CA LEU A 872 -3.34 -8.01 -29.94
C LEU A 872 -3.32 -6.90 -31.00
N GLU A 873 -2.15 -6.35 -31.33
CA GLU A 873 -1.99 -5.36 -32.39
C GLU A 873 -2.45 -5.92 -33.75
N SER A 874 -2.07 -7.17 -34.06
CA SER A 874 -2.52 -7.86 -35.28
C SER A 874 -4.03 -8.11 -35.27
N ALA A 875 -4.60 -8.52 -34.13
CA ALA A 875 -6.05 -8.72 -34.00
C ALA A 875 -6.85 -7.42 -34.15
N LEU A 876 -6.28 -6.28 -33.77
CA LEU A 876 -6.85 -4.93 -33.90
C LEU A 876 -6.62 -4.31 -35.29
N GLY A 877 -5.99 -5.07 -36.23
CA GLY A 877 -5.85 -4.67 -37.61
C GLY A 877 -4.60 -3.84 -37.95
N LYS A 878 -3.58 -3.85 -37.10
CA LYS A 878 -2.28 -3.24 -37.45
C LYS A 878 -1.67 -4.06 -38.60
N PRO A 879 -1.30 -3.46 -39.75
CA PRO A 879 -0.58 -4.18 -40.80
C PRO A 879 0.73 -4.77 -40.22
N ARG A 880 1.03 -5.99 -40.62
CA ARG A 880 2.28 -6.68 -40.18
C ARG A 880 3.53 -6.01 -40.74
#